data_2fe35116023fc857d6cef5631a2dc791
#
_entry.id   2fe35116023fc857d6cef5631a2dc791
#
_cell.length_a   1.000
_cell.length_b   1.000
_cell.length_c   1.000
_cell.angle_alpha   90.00
_cell.angle_beta   90.00
_cell.angle_gamma   90.00
#
_symmetry.space_group_name_H-M   'P 1'
#
loop_
_entity.id
_entity.type
_entity.pdbx_description
1 polymer ?
#
loop_
_entity_poly.entity_id
_entity_poly.type
_entity_poly.pdbx_seq_one_letter_code
_entity_poly.pdbx_strand_id
1 'polypeptide(L)'
;MEKNRCMGTKPIGNVLRNTFLVMRLTVIFVCLFVLGGRASVLSQYRVNVKLGETTYKHLFEEIRKQTGCIVMYSDDMLDKNAKVKATFENVTLDNVLREILADKGLTFEKNAEFITIFKAAAAQQNSIVLSGKVTDKAGNPLPGVSVLVKGTSLGVATDVNGTYKLEIPKIDGMVLSFSFIGMKTKEVNYAGQKELDVVLEEELSEMDEVVVTGYQKIERRKLTSSITTVDMETLKTVNQPNIDKLLQGQVPGMTIMSTSGAPGAVPQIRIRGTSTISGNVQPLWVVDGVILDDPVDATVDDILTNRNLIASGIGGVNVDDIESISVLKDAAATAIYGTRAANGVIVITSKKGNVGKTRITYNGSVHVGMRPELKDAYMMNSKERINVNMEMIQRGVLNTSSAKANEYGTCSDFERYFVDVHDRKLTWSQFEDKVKELETVNTDWFKYLFRNAITHRHSLSISGGNEKTTFYVSGSYMDEQHTAKEVGQQVYTGLVKVNTYLRENIRLGASLNASMRDNKSFFAVDSWENPYEWAIYTTRAQKAYDENGDYNYMYYNGVKYNFLENRDKGWRNSKNFGVTGNLDFEWRLFPDLIFTSLFSFNKQNTRDTDVATSDSYFVRQRKENVYQLDGYYPVYIWKDGGYRGDNDVNASSITFRNQLSYMPMIKDIHRIDIMIGAEIRTSKREELKNTVYGYTHERGHQMVPQWDLIKHVGTPYWNENLDRTAAVSYFGALGYTLMNRYTISVNARTDGSKIGRASCRERV
;
A
#
# COMPACT_ATOMS: atom_id res chain seq x y z
N MET A 1 -29.69 -55.83 -3.82
CA MET A 1 -29.07 -55.94 -2.50
C MET A 1 -27.71 -55.30 -2.54
N GLU A 2 -27.62 -54.39 -1.67
CA GLU A 2 -26.59 -53.60 -0.96
C GLU A 2 -26.08 -52.36 -1.64
N LYS A 3 -26.63 -51.33 -1.17
CA LYS A 3 -26.29 -50.22 -0.21
C LYS A 3 -25.15 -49.32 -0.66
N ASN A 4 -25.57 -48.25 -1.32
CA ASN A 4 -24.87 -46.98 -1.46
C ASN A 4 -24.57 -46.35 -0.08
N ARG A 5 -23.32 -45.99 0.17
CA ARG A 5 -22.98 -44.98 1.17
C ARG A 5 -22.55 -43.69 0.46
N CYS A 6 -23.44 -42.74 0.42
CA CYS A 6 -23.11 -41.35 0.10
C CYS A 6 -22.19 -40.78 1.18
N MET A 7 -21.00 -40.35 0.80
CA MET A 7 -20.19 -39.47 1.65
C MET A 7 -20.81 -38.07 1.63
N GLY A 8 -21.25 -37.65 2.80
CA GLY A 8 -21.89 -36.36 3.00
C GLY A 8 -20.95 -35.18 2.76
N THR A 9 -21.41 -34.27 1.97
CA THR A 9 -20.91 -32.92 1.88
C THR A 9 -21.03 -32.23 3.24
N LYS A 10 -19.90 -31.80 3.83
CA LYS A 10 -19.94 -30.99 5.05
C LYS A 10 -20.62 -29.66 4.72
N PRO A 11 -21.65 -29.25 5.46
CA PRO A 11 -22.36 -28.01 5.17
C PRO A 11 -21.45 -26.80 5.41
N ILE A 12 -21.45 -25.89 4.47
CA ILE A 12 -20.77 -24.59 4.44
C ILE A 12 -21.02 -23.77 5.74
N GLY A 13 -22.08 -24.07 6.47
CA GLY A 13 -22.40 -23.46 7.78
C GLY A 13 -21.35 -23.66 8.87
N ASN A 14 -20.51 -24.69 8.81
CA ASN A 14 -19.49 -24.91 9.85
C ASN A 14 -18.22 -24.09 9.64
N VAL A 15 -17.88 -23.73 8.40
CA VAL A 15 -16.73 -22.85 8.10
C VAL A 15 -17.06 -21.41 8.49
N LEU A 16 -18.26 -20.95 8.17
CA LEU A 16 -18.77 -19.64 8.58
C LEU A 16 -18.89 -19.51 10.11
N ARG A 17 -19.31 -20.57 10.79
CA ARG A 17 -19.44 -20.59 12.25
C ARG A 17 -18.08 -20.56 12.94
N ASN A 18 -17.08 -21.22 12.39
CA ASN A 18 -15.71 -21.20 12.94
C ASN A 18 -14.99 -19.88 12.65
N THR A 19 -15.19 -19.27 11.48
CA THR A 19 -14.67 -17.92 11.18
C THR A 19 -15.33 -16.85 12.05
N PHE A 20 -16.63 -16.95 12.30
CA PHE A 20 -17.33 -16.06 13.23
C PHE A 20 -16.88 -16.26 14.68
N LEU A 21 -16.55 -17.48 15.08
CA LEU A 21 -16.06 -17.80 16.42
C LEU A 21 -14.63 -17.29 16.62
N VAL A 22 -13.77 -17.41 15.62
CA VAL A 22 -12.39 -16.84 15.63
C VAL A 22 -12.46 -15.32 15.65
N MET A 23 -13.35 -14.70 14.85
CA MET A 23 -13.53 -13.25 14.84
C MET A 23 -14.10 -12.74 16.18
N ARG A 24 -15.02 -13.46 16.81
CA ARG A 24 -15.53 -13.15 18.16
C ARG A 24 -14.46 -13.29 19.23
N LEU A 25 -13.64 -14.34 19.16
CA LEU A 25 -12.52 -14.55 20.09
C LEU A 25 -11.43 -13.48 19.91
N THR A 26 -11.13 -13.07 18.66
CA THR A 26 -10.17 -11.97 18.40
C THR A 26 -10.70 -10.63 18.90
N VAL A 27 -11.97 -10.33 18.72
CA VAL A 27 -12.60 -9.11 19.25
C VAL A 27 -12.61 -9.13 20.78
N ILE A 28 -12.94 -10.26 21.41
CA ILE A 28 -12.88 -10.41 22.88
C ILE A 28 -11.43 -10.27 23.37
N PHE A 29 -10.43 -10.83 22.66
CA PHE A 29 -9.02 -10.72 23.03
C PHE A 29 -8.51 -9.26 22.87
N VAL A 30 -8.92 -8.57 21.82
CA VAL A 30 -8.62 -7.15 21.63
C VAL A 30 -9.33 -6.27 22.67
N CYS A 31 -10.59 -6.56 22.99
CA CYS A 31 -11.31 -5.85 24.06
C CYS A 31 -10.72 -6.13 25.45
N LEU A 32 -10.25 -7.37 25.73
CA LEU A 32 -9.54 -7.67 26.97
C LEU A 32 -8.16 -6.99 27.04
N PHE A 33 -7.49 -6.82 25.90
CA PHE A 33 -6.21 -6.09 25.85
C PHE A 33 -6.41 -4.56 25.98
N VAL A 34 -7.49 -4.00 25.44
CA VAL A 34 -7.85 -2.58 25.55
C VAL A 34 -8.40 -2.27 26.98
N LEU A 35 -9.10 -3.20 27.60
CA LEU A 35 -9.57 -3.05 29.00
C LEU A 35 -8.48 -3.34 30.03
N GLY A 36 -7.37 -4.01 29.65
CA GLY A 36 -6.19 -4.23 30.48
C GLY A 36 -5.21 -3.07 30.52
N GLY A 37 -5.38 -2.06 29.68
CA GLY A 37 -4.64 -0.80 29.73
C GLY A 37 -5.04 -0.03 30.97
N ARG A 38 -4.32 -0.28 32.08
CA ARG A 38 -4.42 0.54 33.29
C ARG A 38 -4.06 1.98 32.93
N ALA A 39 -5.08 2.84 32.76
CA ALA A 39 -4.89 4.25 33.01
C ALA A 39 -4.29 4.35 34.41
N SER A 40 -3.11 4.90 34.55
CA SER A 40 -2.56 5.31 35.84
C SER A 40 -3.37 6.47 36.35
N VAL A 41 -4.52 6.18 36.93
CA VAL A 41 -5.18 7.09 37.86
C VAL A 41 -4.19 7.26 39.00
N LEU A 42 -3.79 8.49 39.31
CA LEU A 42 -3.10 8.87 40.54
C LEU A 42 -3.95 8.39 41.74
N SER A 43 -3.84 7.12 42.05
CA SER A 43 -4.48 6.47 43.18
C SER A 43 -3.71 6.91 44.41
N GLN A 44 -4.32 7.76 45.25
CA GLN A 44 -3.86 8.01 46.62
C GLN A 44 -4.02 6.67 47.38
N TYR A 45 -2.93 5.90 47.51
CA TYR A 45 -2.91 4.68 48.29
C TYR A 45 -3.24 5.01 49.74
N ARG A 46 -4.28 4.41 50.30
CA ARG A 46 -4.63 4.50 51.74
C ARG A 46 -4.09 3.27 52.46
N VAL A 47 -3.48 3.51 53.58
CA VAL A 47 -2.77 2.46 54.37
C VAL A 47 -3.44 2.29 55.70
N ASN A 48 -3.60 1.03 56.14
CA ASN A 48 -4.09 0.67 57.45
C ASN A 48 -2.99 -0.13 58.20
N VAL A 49 -2.34 0.53 59.12
CA VAL A 49 -1.23 -0.06 59.90
C VAL A 49 -1.55 0.04 61.41
N LYS A 50 -1.63 -1.09 62.07
CA LYS A 50 -1.86 -1.19 63.55
C LYS A 50 -0.71 -1.97 64.19
N LEU A 51 0.52 -1.47 64.11
CA LEU A 51 1.71 -2.14 64.62
C LEU A 51 2.17 -1.62 66.00
N GLY A 52 1.59 -0.49 66.46
CA GLY A 52 2.02 0.16 67.68
C GLY A 52 3.45 0.69 67.56
N GLU A 53 4.33 0.32 68.49
CA GLU A 53 5.76 0.61 68.42
C GLU A 53 6.49 -0.48 67.63
N THR A 54 7.02 -0.13 66.44
CA THR A 54 7.66 -1.06 65.53
C THR A 54 8.96 -0.46 64.94
N THR A 55 9.67 -1.21 64.07
CA THR A 55 10.86 -0.69 63.39
C THR A 55 10.52 -0.13 62.00
N TYR A 56 11.31 0.81 61.48
CA TYR A 56 11.14 1.31 60.11
C TYR A 56 11.14 0.21 59.08
N LYS A 57 12.01 -0.82 59.22
CA LYS A 57 12.04 -1.98 58.34
C LYS A 57 10.68 -2.69 58.28
N HIS A 58 10.10 -2.99 59.46
CA HIS A 58 8.83 -3.72 59.50
C HIS A 58 7.65 -2.88 59.02
N LEU A 59 7.69 -1.56 59.26
CA LEU A 59 6.69 -0.61 58.75
C LEU A 59 6.75 -0.52 57.23
N PHE A 60 7.91 -0.40 56.62
CA PHE A 60 8.07 -0.35 55.17
C PHE A 60 7.72 -1.67 54.48
N GLU A 61 7.94 -2.80 55.10
CA GLU A 61 7.46 -4.09 54.62
C GLU A 61 5.94 -4.18 54.60
N GLU A 62 5.29 -3.62 55.61
CA GLU A 62 3.84 -3.60 55.70
C GLU A 62 3.22 -2.61 54.69
N ILE A 63 3.82 -1.44 54.48
CA ILE A 63 3.45 -0.48 53.44
C ILE A 63 3.61 -1.17 52.06
N ARG A 64 4.68 -1.88 51.80
CA ARG A 64 4.91 -2.63 50.55
C ARG A 64 3.83 -3.67 50.31
N LYS A 65 3.42 -4.44 51.31
CA LYS A 65 2.37 -5.46 51.19
C LYS A 65 1.02 -4.84 50.81
N GLN A 66 0.69 -3.64 51.37
CA GLN A 66 -0.62 -2.99 51.16
C GLN A 66 -0.67 -2.15 49.87
N THR A 67 0.45 -1.58 49.45
CA THR A 67 0.49 -0.61 48.33
C THR A 67 1.29 -1.08 47.13
N GLY A 68 2.13 -2.11 47.27
CA GLY A 68 3.06 -2.54 46.24
C GLY A 68 4.30 -1.63 46.10
N CYS A 69 4.32 -0.46 46.77
CA CYS A 69 5.42 0.49 46.67
C CYS A 69 6.67 0.02 47.44
N ILE A 70 7.85 0.15 46.82
CA ILE A 70 9.12 -0.16 47.41
C ILE A 70 9.75 1.13 47.96
N VAL A 71 10.02 1.18 49.31
CA VAL A 71 10.69 2.31 49.94
C VAL A 71 12.19 2.13 49.91
N MET A 72 12.88 3.05 49.21
CA MET A 72 14.35 3.10 49.11
C MET A 72 14.93 4.19 49.99
N TYR A 73 15.90 3.86 50.80
CA TYR A 73 16.63 4.77 51.67
C TYR A 73 18.07 4.27 51.90
N SER A 74 18.98 5.15 52.25
CA SER A 74 20.36 4.79 52.62
C SER A 74 20.40 4.50 54.11
N ASP A 75 21.13 3.44 54.50
CA ASP A 75 21.35 3.07 55.93
C ASP A 75 22.05 4.20 56.75
N ASP A 76 22.76 5.13 56.06
CA ASP A 76 23.36 6.32 56.68
C ASP A 76 22.35 7.44 57.03
N MET A 77 21.18 7.40 56.41
CA MET A 77 20.12 8.44 56.58
C MET A 77 19.03 7.98 57.56
N LEU A 78 18.68 6.72 57.51
CA LEU A 78 17.63 6.15 58.35
C LEU A 78 18.02 4.77 58.87
N ASP A 79 18.20 4.66 60.21
CA ASP A 79 18.45 3.34 60.81
C ASP A 79 17.16 2.50 60.73
N LYS A 80 17.23 1.44 59.96
CA LYS A 80 16.14 0.48 59.73
C LYS A 80 15.61 -0.19 60.99
N ASN A 81 16.43 -0.26 62.06
CA ASN A 81 16.11 -0.90 63.34
C ASN A 81 15.58 0.13 64.37
N ALA A 82 15.63 1.43 64.05
CA ALA A 82 15.07 2.46 64.94
C ALA A 82 13.56 2.27 65.11
N LYS A 83 13.07 2.55 66.32
CA LYS A 83 11.65 2.42 66.67
C LYS A 83 10.84 3.59 66.14
N VAL A 84 9.65 3.32 65.61
CA VAL A 84 8.67 4.28 65.10
C VAL A 84 7.26 3.90 65.55
N LYS A 85 6.44 4.86 65.91
CA LYS A 85 5.02 4.61 66.19
C LYS A 85 4.25 4.52 64.88
N ALA A 86 3.64 3.36 64.64
CA ALA A 86 2.93 3.08 63.40
C ALA A 86 1.49 2.59 63.71
N THR A 87 0.61 3.55 63.95
CA THR A 87 -0.81 3.28 64.13
C THR A 87 -1.57 4.27 63.26
N PHE A 88 -1.97 3.84 62.05
CA PHE A 88 -2.62 4.64 61.04
C PHE A 88 -3.85 3.91 60.55
N GLU A 89 -5.03 4.53 60.62
CA GLU A 89 -6.29 3.98 60.11
C GLU A 89 -6.80 4.80 58.92
N ASN A 90 -6.82 4.18 57.74
CA ASN A 90 -7.35 4.80 56.49
C ASN A 90 -6.67 6.14 56.12
N VAL A 91 -5.37 6.26 56.37
CA VAL A 91 -4.56 7.46 56.08
C VAL A 91 -3.88 7.30 54.71
N THR A 92 -3.71 8.39 53.97
CA THR A 92 -2.98 8.36 52.69
C THR A 92 -1.50 8.07 52.91
N LEU A 93 -0.89 7.27 52.06
CA LEU A 93 0.53 6.90 52.13
C LEU A 93 1.45 8.12 52.28
N ASP A 94 1.14 9.21 51.55
CA ASP A 94 1.91 10.46 51.61
C ASP A 94 1.90 11.10 53.00
N ASN A 95 0.75 11.05 53.70
CA ASN A 95 0.61 11.60 55.05
C ASN A 95 1.33 10.72 56.08
N VAL A 96 1.24 9.41 55.92
CA VAL A 96 2.01 8.46 56.77
C VAL A 96 3.50 8.73 56.63
N LEU A 97 4.02 8.83 55.40
CA LEU A 97 5.44 9.09 55.17
C LEU A 97 5.88 10.47 55.70
N ARG A 98 5.07 11.50 55.54
CA ARG A 98 5.36 12.84 56.10
C ARG A 98 5.45 12.81 57.63
N GLU A 99 4.56 12.14 58.29
CA GLU A 99 4.50 12.07 59.75
C GLU A 99 5.70 11.31 60.33
N ILE A 100 6.05 10.15 59.77
CA ILE A 100 7.18 9.31 60.26
C ILE A 100 8.55 9.88 59.92
N LEU A 101 8.67 10.77 58.91
CA LEU A 101 9.94 11.33 58.46
C LEU A 101 10.16 12.78 58.94
N ALA A 102 9.11 13.45 59.47
CA ALA A 102 9.17 14.85 59.88
C ALA A 102 10.23 15.09 60.97
N ASP A 103 10.26 14.27 62.02
CA ASP A 103 11.18 14.39 63.15
C ASP A 103 12.65 14.06 62.80
N LYS A 104 12.89 13.53 61.61
CA LYS A 104 14.24 13.15 61.13
C LYS A 104 14.84 14.11 60.12
N GLY A 105 14.09 15.18 59.72
CA GLY A 105 14.54 16.09 58.71
C GLY A 105 14.67 15.45 57.28
N LEU A 106 13.89 14.38 57.06
CA LEU A 106 13.86 13.64 55.79
C LEU A 106 12.59 13.96 55.03
N THR A 107 12.72 13.92 53.72
CA THR A 107 11.59 14.05 52.79
C THR A 107 11.61 12.88 51.78
N PHE A 108 10.57 12.74 50.98
CA PHE A 108 10.47 11.64 50.01
C PHE A 108 9.97 12.12 48.69
N GLU A 109 10.34 11.41 47.63
CA GLU A 109 9.81 11.52 46.29
C GLU A 109 9.24 10.17 45.84
N LYS A 110 8.07 10.22 45.17
CA LYS A 110 7.34 9.03 44.75
C LYS A 110 7.31 8.93 43.23
N ASN A 111 7.86 7.85 42.68
CA ASN A 111 7.82 7.51 41.27
C ASN A 111 7.15 6.15 41.08
N ALA A 112 5.91 6.13 40.57
CA ALA A 112 5.14 4.92 40.27
C ALA A 112 5.18 3.82 41.35
N GLU A 113 6.19 2.97 41.37
CA GLU A 113 6.35 1.85 42.28
C GLU A 113 7.46 2.06 43.35
N PHE A 114 8.21 3.19 43.27
CA PHE A 114 9.32 3.47 44.15
C PHE A 114 9.14 4.75 44.94
N ILE A 115 9.46 4.73 46.25
CA ILE A 115 9.51 5.85 47.16
C ILE A 115 10.94 6.04 47.64
N THR A 116 11.57 7.15 47.23
CA THR A 116 12.96 7.43 47.63
C THR A 116 12.97 8.45 48.76
N ILE A 117 13.61 8.12 49.90
CA ILE A 117 13.78 9.01 51.05
C ILE A 117 15.14 9.70 50.96
N PHE A 118 15.17 11.01 51.16
CA PHE A 118 16.39 11.84 51.18
C PHE A 118 16.32 12.94 52.21
N LYS A 119 17.47 13.53 52.56
CA LYS A 119 17.49 14.67 53.50
C LYS A 119 16.76 15.88 52.92
N ALA A 120 15.87 16.45 53.70
CA ALA A 120 15.30 17.76 53.34
C ALA A 120 16.44 18.77 53.30
N ALA A 121 16.72 19.32 52.12
CA ALA A 121 17.70 20.39 51.98
C ALA A 121 17.23 21.54 52.88
N ALA A 122 18.03 21.94 53.86
CA ALA A 122 17.75 23.11 54.64
C ALA A 122 17.67 24.30 53.72
N ALA A 123 16.49 24.88 53.59
CA ALA A 123 16.25 26.12 52.83
C ALA A 123 17.04 27.23 53.56
N GLN A 124 18.29 27.39 53.23
CA GLN A 124 19.07 28.57 53.54
C GLN A 124 19.10 29.46 52.29
N GLN A 125 18.26 30.49 52.38
CA GLN A 125 18.26 31.76 51.70
C GLN A 125 19.60 32.17 51.11
N ASN A 126 19.68 31.97 49.80
CA ASN A 126 20.45 32.83 48.84
C ASN A 126 20.04 32.41 47.42
N SER A 127 18.75 32.42 47.13
CA SER A 127 18.26 32.38 45.76
C SER A 127 18.30 33.79 45.17
N ILE A 128 18.85 33.91 43.99
CA ILE A 128 18.79 35.13 43.18
C ILE A 128 17.71 34.94 42.15
N VAL A 129 16.83 35.91 42.03
CA VAL A 129 15.82 35.92 40.97
C VAL A 129 16.50 36.56 39.72
N LEU A 130 16.74 35.74 38.71
CA LEU A 130 17.17 36.18 37.39
C LEU A 130 15.94 36.40 36.52
N SER A 131 15.81 37.57 35.92
CA SER A 131 14.78 37.89 34.92
C SER A 131 15.43 38.31 33.61
N GLY A 132 14.68 38.30 32.54
CA GLY A 132 15.13 38.78 31.24
C GLY A 132 14.10 38.52 30.15
N LYS A 133 14.40 38.98 28.97
CA LYS A 133 13.59 38.83 27.79
C LYS A 133 14.35 38.05 26.71
N VAL A 134 13.66 37.11 26.05
CA VAL A 134 14.20 36.36 24.90
C VAL A 134 13.51 36.84 23.64
N THR A 135 14.29 37.25 22.65
CA THR A 135 13.82 37.77 21.37
C THR A 135 14.51 37.07 20.20
N ASP A 136 13.95 37.22 19.00
CA ASP A 136 14.62 36.88 17.75
C ASP A 136 15.54 38.06 17.30
N LYS A 137 16.27 37.91 16.16
CA LYS A 137 17.11 38.99 15.58
C LYS A 137 16.32 40.21 15.13
N ALA A 138 15.03 40.09 14.86
CA ALA A 138 14.16 41.21 14.47
C ALA A 138 13.57 41.93 15.70
N GLY A 139 13.87 41.47 16.94
CA GLY A 139 13.37 42.03 18.19
C GLY A 139 12.00 41.53 18.62
N ASN A 140 11.40 40.56 17.93
CA ASN A 140 10.13 39.99 18.32
C ASN A 140 10.28 39.08 19.54
N PRO A 141 9.37 39.13 20.53
CA PRO A 141 9.44 38.28 21.70
C PRO A 141 9.18 36.83 21.34
N LEU A 142 9.91 35.90 21.96
CA LEU A 142 9.79 34.46 21.77
C LEU A 142 9.12 33.79 22.98
N PRO A 143 7.82 33.47 22.93
CA PRO A 143 7.12 32.75 23.99
C PRO A 143 7.46 31.25 23.96
N GLY A 144 7.56 30.61 25.14
CA GLY A 144 7.81 29.18 25.28
C GLY A 144 9.27 28.75 25.13
N VAL A 145 10.23 29.68 25.13
CA VAL A 145 11.67 29.36 25.19
C VAL A 145 11.97 28.67 26.50
N SER A 146 12.58 27.49 26.47
CA SER A 146 13.07 26.79 27.65
C SER A 146 14.39 27.40 28.13
N VAL A 147 14.40 27.93 29.34
CA VAL A 147 15.57 28.50 30.02
C VAL A 147 15.97 27.52 31.13
N LEU A 148 17.08 26.81 30.95
CA LEU A 148 17.56 25.77 31.87
C LEU A 148 18.94 26.10 32.42
N VAL A 149 19.16 25.75 33.68
CA VAL A 149 20.51 25.72 34.25
C VAL A 149 21.19 24.42 33.84
N LYS A 150 22.26 24.50 33.05
CA LYS A 150 22.96 23.34 32.50
C LYS A 150 23.43 22.40 33.61
N GLY A 151 23.10 21.12 33.47
CA GLY A 151 23.46 20.06 34.46
C GLY A 151 22.50 19.95 35.64
N THR A 152 21.39 20.68 35.64
CA THR A 152 20.33 20.61 36.68
C THR A 152 18.95 20.46 36.03
N SER A 153 17.94 20.17 36.85
CA SER A 153 16.51 20.18 36.43
C SER A 153 15.85 21.56 36.64
N LEU A 154 16.61 22.62 37.03
CA LEU A 154 16.06 23.94 37.28
C LEU A 154 15.89 24.69 35.98
N GLY A 155 14.66 25.08 35.66
CA GLY A 155 14.35 25.83 34.45
C GLY A 155 12.95 26.42 34.45
N VAL A 156 12.70 27.33 33.51
CA VAL A 156 11.42 28.00 33.30
C VAL A 156 11.20 28.22 31.80
N ALA A 157 9.96 28.34 31.38
CA ALA A 157 9.62 28.76 30.02
C ALA A 157 9.29 30.25 29.97
N THR A 158 9.63 30.92 28.86
CA THR A 158 9.23 32.34 28.65
C THR A 158 7.73 32.47 28.45
N ASP A 159 7.16 33.57 28.94
CA ASP A 159 5.74 33.92 28.80
C ASP A 159 5.39 34.45 27.39
N VAL A 160 4.15 34.90 27.20
CA VAL A 160 3.64 35.42 25.91
C VAL A 160 4.39 36.68 25.42
N ASN A 161 5.08 37.41 26.32
CA ASN A 161 5.89 38.56 25.98
C ASN A 161 7.38 38.23 25.82
N GLY A 162 7.74 36.94 25.86
CA GLY A 162 9.10 36.46 25.80
C GLY A 162 9.90 36.68 27.10
N THR A 163 9.24 37.02 28.22
CA THR A 163 9.91 37.28 29.49
C THR A 163 9.98 36.03 30.36
N TYR A 164 11.06 35.90 31.13
CA TYR A 164 11.25 34.79 32.06
C TYR A 164 11.67 35.28 33.44
N LYS A 165 11.37 34.49 34.45
CA LYS A 165 11.78 34.68 35.84
C LYS A 165 12.22 33.34 36.39
N LEU A 166 13.52 33.20 36.69
CA LEU A 166 14.13 31.97 37.14
C LEU A 166 14.80 32.21 38.51
N GLU A 167 14.40 31.45 39.51
CA GLU A 167 15.05 31.44 40.81
C GLU A 167 16.24 30.46 40.75
N ILE A 168 17.45 30.97 40.92
CA ILE A 168 18.69 30.22 40.87
C ILE A 168 19.46 30.31 42.19
N PRO A 169 20.10 29.23 42.63
CA PRO A 169 21.05 29.28 43.74
C PRO A 169 22.26 30.09 43.34
N LYS A 170 22.84 30.84 44.28
CA LYS A 170 24.06 31.62 44.03
C LYS A 170 25.27 30.68 43.90
N ILE A 171 25.58 30.28 42.66
CA ILE A 171 26.72 29.43 42.31
C ILE A 171 27.54 30.17 41.26
N ASP A 172 28.82 30.39 41.50
CA ASP A 172 29.71 31.02 40.52
C ASP A 172 30.03 30.04 39.38
N GLY A 173 30.02 30.56 38.14
CA GLY A 173 30.34 29.77 36.94
C GLY A 173 29.16 28.96 36.32
N MET A 174 27.92 29.31 36.66
CA MET A 174 26.72 28.67 36.12
C MET A 174 26.53 29.00 34.63
N VAL A 175 26.14 28.01 33.85
CA VAL A 175 25.78 28.14 32.42
C VAL A 175 24.29 28.01 32.27
N LEU A 176 23.66 28.99 31.62
CA LEU A 176 22.23 28.96 31.25
C LEU A 176 22.11 28.55 29.80
N SER A 177 21.22 27.60 29.52
CA SER A 177 20.90 27.11 28.17
C SER A 177 19.52 27.60 27.78
N PHE A 178 19.43 28.32 26.69
CA PHE A 178 18.19 28.83 26.09
C PHE A 178 17.91 28.00 24.83
N SER A 179 16.79 27.27 24.82
CA SER A 179 16.40 26.44 23.69
C SER A 179 14.94 26.67 23.30
N PHE A 180 14.70 26.74 21.98
CA PHE A 180 13.36 26.90 21.41
C PHE A 180 13.29 26.15 20.07
N ILE A 181 12.13 25.62 19.73
CA ILE A 181 11.93 24.87 18.47
C ILE A 181 12.19 25.81 17.29
N GLY A 182 13.11 25.43 16.39
CA GLY A 182 13.49 26.24 15.23
C GLY A 182 14.52 27.35 15.52
N MET A 183 15.05 27.42 16.74
CA MET A 183 16.10 28.37 17.13
C MET A 183 17.36 27.65 17.60
N LYS A 184 18.52 28.21 17.29
CA LYS A 184 19.83 27.69 17.71
C LYS A 184 19.96 27.81 19.23
N THR A 185 20.18 26.68 19.91
CA THR A 185 20.40 26.66 21.35
C THR A 185 21.59 27.57 21.73
N LYS A 186 21.33 28.53 22.61
CA LYS A 186 22.37 29.48 23.07
C LYS A 186 22.71 29.23 24.53
N GLU A 187 23.99 28.99 24.78
CA GLU A 187 24.53 28.87 26.13
C GLU A 187 25.15 30.18 26.56
N VAL A 188 24.79 30.68 27.74
CA VAL A 188 25.30 31.95 28.32
C VAL A 188 25.84 31.69 29.70
N ASN A 189 27.10 32.09 29.94
CA ASN A 189 27.69 32.01 31.27
C ASN A 189 27.08 33.10 32.16
N TYR A 190 26.55 32.66 33.32
CA TYR A 190 26.00 33.60 34.29
C TYR A 190 27.12 34.29 35.07
N ALA A 191 27.15 35.60 35.02
CA ALA A 191 28.17 36.45 35.67
C ALA A 191 27.66 37.26 36.88
N GLY A 192 26.48 36.89 37.45
CA GLY A 192 25.91 37.54 38.62
C GLY A 192 24.91 38.68 38.34
N GLN A 193 24.52 38.92 37.09
CA GLN A 193 23.56 39.91 36.69
C GLN A 193 22.13 39.54 37.12
N LYS A 194 21.29 40.55 37.48
CA LYS A 194 19.87 40.33 37.84
C LYS A 194 18.94 40.28 36.61
N GLU A 195 19.37 40.88 35.52
CA GLU A 195 18.66 40.85 34.23
C GLU A 195 19.61 40.31 33.13
N LEU A 196 19.07 39.38 32.29
CA LEU A 196 19.81 38.79 31.18
C LEU A 196 18.87 38.66 30.00
N ASP A 197 19.00 39.56 29.03
CA ASP A 197 18.30 39.49 27.76
C ASP A 197 19.08 38.67 26.77
N VAL A 198 18.39 37.79 26.04
CA VAL A 198 19.02 36.87 25.11
C VAL A 198 18.34 36.95 23.75
N VAL A 199 19.13 37.15 22.72
CA VAL A 199 18.69 37.05 21.32
C VAL A 199 19.02 35.67 20.82
N LEU A 200 17.99 34.90 20.41
CA LEU A 200 18.18 33.64 19.72
C LEU A 200 18.24 33.86 18.22
N GLU A 201 19.10 33.09 17.58
CA GLU A 201 19.18 33.06 16.13
C GLU A 201 18.33 31.91 15.64
N GLU A 202 17.57 32.14 14.57
CA GLU A 202 16.90 31.03 13.90
C GLU A 202 17.95 29.97 13.57
N GLU A 203 17.74 28.77 14.07
CA GLU A 203 18.39 27.62 13.54
C GLU A 203 17.74 27.44 12.17
N LEU A 204 18.35 28.00 11.14
CA LEU A 204 18.18 27.53 9.78
C LEU A 204 18.78 26.12 9.76
N SER A 205 18.17 25.22 10.47
CA SER A 205 18.11 23.81 10.16
C SER A 205 17.29 23.76 8.88
N GLU A 206 17.89 24.19 7.77
CA GLU A 206 17.65 23.48 6.55
C GLU A 206 18.05 22.04 6.90
N MET A 207 17.08 21.26 7.36
CA MET A 207 17.11 19.83 7.12
C MET A 207 17.21 19.75 5.61
N ASP A 208 18.46 19.65 5.11
CA ASP A 208 18.74 19.50 3.69
C ASP A 208 17.92 18.29 3.24
N GLU A 209 16.78 18.56 2.61
CA GLU A 209 15.89 17.52 2.10
C GLU A 209 16.73 16.64 1.17
N VAL A 210 16.95 15.40 1.59
CA VAL A 210 17.76 14.45 0.86
C VAL A 210 16.88 13.70 -0.12
N VAL A 211 17.16 13.84 -1.39
CA VAL A 211 16.47 13.10 -2.46
C VAL A 211 17.19 11.78 -2.70
N VAL A 212 16.44 10.69 -2.60
CA VAL A 212 16.93 9.33 -2.87
C VAL A 212 16.71 9.02 -4.35
N THR A 213 17.78 8.81 -5.09
CA THR A 213 17.74 8.44 -6.52
C THR A 213 17.86 6.93 -6.75
N GLY A 214 17.91 6.12 -5.68
CA GLY A 214 18.11 4.68 -5.73
C GLY A 214 19.57 4.24 -5.78
N TYR A 215 20.46 5.02 -6.36
CA TYR A 215 21.92 4.79 -6.34
C TYR A 215 22.65 5.76 -5.40
N GLN A 216 22.10 6.97 -5.25
CA GLN A 216 22.69 8.05 -4.44
C GLN A 216 21.63 8.72 -3.56
N LYS A 217 22.10 9.34 -2.49
CA LYS A 217 21.35 10.29 -1.67
C LYS A 217 21.96 11.67 -1.93
N ILE A 218 21.18 12.59 -2.51
CA ILE A 218 21.65 13.91 -2.92
C ILE A 218 20.83 14.96 -2.19
N GLU A 219 21.49 15.95 -1.60
CA GLU A 219 20.83 17.11 -1.02
C GLU A 219 20.04 17.85 -2.10
N ARG A 220 18.78 18.19 -1.85
CA ARG A 220 17.88 18.80 -2.84
C ARG A 220 18.47 20.05 -3.50
N ARG A 221 19.16 20.90 -2.74
CA ARG A 221 19.80 22.11 -3.24
C ARG A 221 20.94 21.85 -4.23
N LYS A 222 21.53 20.65 -4.23
CA LYS A 222 22.62 20.23 -5.13
C LYS A 222 22.12 19.47 -6.36
N LEU A 223 20.81 19.28 -6.49
CA LEU A 223 20.24 18.62 -7.64
C LEU A 223 20.35 19.49 -8.87
N THR A 224 21.05 18.98 -9.89
CA THR A 224 21.15 19.60 -11.23
C THR A 224 20.10 19.05 -12.19
N SER A 225 19.38 18.03 -11.78
CA SER A 225 18.39 17.28 -12.57
C SER A 225 16.96 17.49 -12.06
N SER A 226 15.98 17.29 -12.95
CA SER A 226 14.56 17.45 -12.62
C SER A 226 14.02 16.21 -11.92
N ILE A 227 14.06 16.23 -10.59
CA ILE A 227 13.49 15.21 -9.72
C ILE A 227 12.35 15.82 -8.91
N THR A 228 11.23 15.13 -8.83
CA THR A 228 10.13 15.50 -7.93
C THR A 228 10.00 14.45 -6.85
N THR A 229 10.13 14.87 -5.60
CA THR A 229 9.86 14.01 -4.44
C THR A 229 8.46 14.30 -3.92
N VAL A 230 7.71 13.25 -3.69
CA VAL A 230 6.37 13.30 -3.12
C VAL A 230 6.44 12.71 -1.71
N ASP A 231 6.06 13.51 -0.73
CA ASP A 231 5.97 13.07 0.66
C ASP A 231 4.66 12.30 0.87
N MET A 232 4.79 11.09 1.41
CA MET A 232 3.64 10.23 1.67
C MET A 232 2.73 10.74 2.79
N GLU A 233 3.20 11.61 3.68
CA GLU A 233 2.32 12.17 4.73
C GLU A 233 1.26 13.10 4.13
N THR A 234 1.61 13.87 3.11
CA THR A 234 0.65 14.72 2.39
C THR A 234 -0.35 13.92 1.57
N LEU A 235 0.03 12.74 1.10
CA LEU A 235 -0.82 11.86 0.30
C LEU A 235 -1.75 10.95 1.11
N LYS A 236 -1.49 10.73 2.38
CA LYS A 236 -2.35 9.90 3.26
C LYS A 236 -3.79 10.42 3.38
N THR A 237 -3.99 11.71 3.16
CA THR A 237 -5.34 12.31 3.13
C THR A 237 -6.16 11.89 1.91
N VAL A 238 -5.48 11.47 0.83
CA VAL A 238 -6.11 10.95 -0.38
C VAL A 238 -6.19 9.42 -0.23
N ASN A 239 -7.27 8.93 0.33
CA ASN A 239 -7.47 7.51 0.63
C ASN A 239 -7.66 6.67 -0.65
N GLN A 240 -6.59 6.52 -1.44
CA GLN A 240 -6.56 5.70 -2.66
C GLN A 240 -5.85 4.36 -2.39
N PRO A 241 -6.42 3.24 -2.84
CA PRO A 241 -5.83 1.92 -2.60
C PRO A 241 -4.54 1.67 -3.38
N ASN A 242 -4.35 2.33 -4.53
CA ASN A 242 -3.24 2.09 -5.46
C ASN A 242 -2.24 3.25 -5.46
N ILE A 243 -0.94 2.93 -5.40
CA ILE A 243 0.18 3.90 -5.45
C ILE A 243 0.12 4.74 -6.73
N ASP A 244 -0.20 4.12 -7.86
CA ASP A 244 -0.31 4.78 -9.16
C ASP A 244 -1.32 5.92 -9.14
N LYS A 245 -2.50 5.68 -8.56
CA LYS A 245 -3.55 6.69 -8.44
C LYS A 245 -3.20 7.79 -7.43
N LEU A 246 -2.40 7.48 -6.40
CA LEU A 246 -1.92 8.48 -5.46
C LEU A 246 -1.01 9.52 -6.12
N LEU A 247 -0.24 9.13 -7.12
CA LEU A 247 0.66 10.02 -7.85
C LEU A 247 -0.04 10.91 -8.88
N GLN A 248 -1.32 10.63 -9.19
CA GLN A 248 -2.07 11.41 -10.17
C GLN A 248 -2.23 12.87 -9.74
N GLY A 249 -1.78 13.80 -10.59
CA GLY A 249 -1.82 15.23 -10.30
C GLY A 249 -0.74 15.75 -9.34
N GLN A 250 0.07 14.87 -8.75
CA GLN A 250 1.10 15.24 -7.77
C GLN A 250 2.46 15.58 -8.40
N VAL A 251 2.72 15.05 -9.58
CA VAL A 251 4.02 15.19 -10.24
C VAL A 251 3.88 15.99 -11.53
N PRO A 252 4.43 17.22 -11.60
CA PRO A 252 4.40 18.02 -12.83
C PRO A 252 5.07 17.29 -14.01
N GLY A 253 4.39 17.24 -15.16
CA GLY A 253 4.87 16.56 -16.36
C GLY A 253 4.69 15.04 -16.35
N MET A 254 3.97 14.47 -15.39
CA MET A 254 3.54 13.09 -15.38
C MET A 254 2.03 13.00 -15.65
N THR A 255 1.65 12.16 -16.57
CA THR A 255 0.24 11.87 -16.88
C THR A 255 -0.07 10.44 -16.51
N ILE A 256 -1.15 10.24 -15.74
CA ILE A 256 -1.64 8.92 -15.34
C ILE A 256 -3.06 8.78 -15.89
N MET A 257 -3.27 7.81 -16.76
CA MET A 257 -4.54 7.50 -17.36
C MET A 257 -5.00 6.12 -16.93
N SER A 258 -6.11 6.07 -16.20
CA SER A 258 -6.77 4.80 -15.86
C SER A 258 -7.46 4.25 -17.11
N THR A 259 -7.05 3.08 -17.56
CA THR A 259 -7.65 2.37 -18.71
C THR A 259 -8.87 1.56 -18.32
N SER A 260 -8.94 1.18 -17.04
CA SER A 260 -10.05 0.40 -16.48
C SER A 260 -10.30 0.80 -15.03
N GLY A 261 -11.55 0.65 -14.58
CA GLY A 261 -11.93 0.78 -13.17
C GLY A 261 -11.74 -0.52 -12.37
N ALA A 262 -11.31 -1.61 -13.00
CA ALA A 262 -11.12 -2.89 -12.32
C ALA A 262 -10.04 -2.80 -11.24
N PRO A 263 -10.21 -3.49 -10.09
CA PRO A 263 -9.19 -3.56 -9.06
C PRO A 263 -7.88 -4.12 -9.62
N GLY A 264 -6.75 -3.46 -9.30
CA GLY A 264 -5.44 -3.89 -9.77
C GLY A 264 -5.14 -3.62 -11.25
N ALA A 265 -6.04 -2.96 -11.99
CA ALA A 265 -5.77 -2.54 -13.37
C ALA A 265 -4.58 -1.59 -13.43
N VAL A 266 -3.66 -1.85 -14.37
CA VAL A 266 -2.46 -1.03 -14.57
C VAL A 266 -2.83 0.26 -15.28
N PRO A 267 -2.63 1.43 -14.67
CA PRO A 267 -2.80 2.69 -15.39
C PRO A 267 -1.67 2.90 -16.38
N GLN A 268 -1.93 3.64 -17.44
CA GLN A 268 -0.88 4.16 -18.31
C GLN A 268 -0.20 5.35 -17.64
N ILE A 269 1.08 5.22 -17.33
CA ILE A 269 1.89 6.28 -16.76
C ILE A 269 2.85 6.79 -17.82
N ARG A 270 2.85 8.08 -18.06
CA ARG A 270 3.76 8.74 -19.00
C ARG A 270 4.45 9.91 -18.32
N ILE A 271 5.78 9.96 -18.47
CA ILE A 271 6.61 11.05 -17.95
C ILE A 271 7.17 11.82 -19.14
N ARG A 272 6.77 13.11 -19.28
CA ARG A 272 7.18 13.99 -20.40
C ARG A 272 6.82 13.48 -21.81
N GLY A 273 5.79 12.65 -21.92
CA GLY A 273 5.30 12.13 -23.21
C GLY A 273 5.74 10.71 -23.51
N THR A 274 5.62 10.28 -24.77
CA THR A 274 6.00 8.95 -25.25
C THR A 274 7.38 8.97 -25.90
N SER A 275 8.27 8.08 -25.48
CA SER A 275 9.62 7.96 -26.03
C SER A 275 9.73 6.89 -27.14
N THR A 276 8.71 6.05 -27.30
CA THR A 276 8.68 4.96 -28.28
C THR A 276 7.26 4.79 -28.85
N ILE A 277 7.18 4.33 -30.10
CA ILE A 277 5.91 4.05 -30.78
C ILE A 277 5.45 2.60 -30.56
N SER A 278 6.38 1.66 -30.47
CA SER A 278 6.07 0.22 -30.43
C SER A 278 6.63 -0.52 -29.21
N GLY A 279 7.37 0.15 -28.33
CA GLY A 279 7.95 -0.45 -27.12
C GLY A 279 7.14 -0.18 -25.85
N ASN A 280 7.62 -0.71 -24.72
CA ASN A 280 7.05 -0.40 -23.42
C ASN A 280 7.24 1.09 -23.10
N VAL A 281 6.13 1.78 -22.79
CA VAL A 281 6.08 3.23 -22.47
C VAL A 281 6.00 3.51 -20.97
N GLN A 282 5.92 2.47 -20.14
CA GLN A 282 5.83 2.61 -18.69
C GLN A 282 7.17 3.06 -18.09
N PRO A 283 7.17 3.88 -17.04
CA PRO A 283 8.37 4.22 -16.31
C PRO A 283 8.94 3.00 -15.57
N LEU A 284 10.25 3.03 -15.33
CA LEU A 284 10.94 2.02 -14.55
C LEU A 284 10.63 2.19 -13.06
N TRP A 285 10.22 1.11 -12.39
CA TRP A 285 9.98 1.11 -10.96
C TRP A 285 11.19 0.58 -10.18
N VAL A 286 11.56 1.31 -9.14
CA VAL A 286 12.70 0.98 -8.26
C VAL A 286 12.22 1.03 -6.82
N VAL A 287 12.41 -0.03 -6.07
CA VAL A 287 12.07 -0.09 -4.63
C VAL A 287 13.34 -0.35 -3.84
N ASP A 288 13.66 0.53 -2.90
CA ASP A 288 14.88 0.46 -2.07
C ASP A 288 16.16 0.22 -2.90
N GLY A 289 16.26 0.87 -4.08
CA GLY A 289 17.42 0.77 -4.97
C GLY A 289 17.44 -0.46 -5.89
N VAL A 290 16.42 -1.32 -5.83
CA VAL A 290 16.29 -2.51 -6.70
C VAL A 290 15.24 -2.28 -7.77
N ILE A 291 15.59 -2.57 -9.01
CA ILE A 291 14.66 -2.49 -10.14
C ILE A 291 13.67 -3.65 -10.02
N LEU A 292 12.38 -3.32 -10.00
CA LEU A 292 11.32 -4.33 -10.13
C LEU A 292 11.12 -4.68 -11.60
N ASP A 293 11.12 -5.97 -11.89
CA ASP A 293 10.70 -6.47 -13.21
C ASP A 293 9.17 -6.51 -13.23
N ASP A 294 8.58 -5.96 -14.29
CA ASP A 294 7.16 -6.15 -14.51
C ASP A 294 6.91 -7.62 -14.91
N PRO A 295 6.03 -8.35 -14.21
CA PRO A 295 5.70 -9.72 -14.58
C PRO A 295 4.99 -9.79 -15.95
N VAL A 296 4.39 -8.70 -16.41
CA VAL A 296 3.75 -8.58 -17.71
C VAL A 296 4.54 -7.59 -18.56
N ASP A 297 5.19 -8.09 -19.59
CA ASP A 297 5.81 -7.25 -20.63
C ASP A 297 4.69 -6.74 -21.57
N ALA A 298 3.85 -5.86 -21.04
CA ALA A 298 2.72 -5.34 -21.77
C ALA A 298 3.17 -4.29 -22.78
N THR A 299 2.92 -4.56 -24.05
CA THR A 299 3.10 -3.59 -25.13
C THR A 299 1.98 -2.53 -25.07
N VAL A 300 2.15 -1.44 -25.81
CA VAL A 300 1.08 -0.40 -25.94
C VAL A 300 -0.21 -1.02 -26.48
N ASP A 301 -0.08 -1.94 -27.42
CA ASP A 301 -1.22 -2.63 -28.03
C ASP A 301 -1.93 -3.55 -27.01
N ASP A 302 -1.19 -4.28 -26.20
CA ASP A 302 -1.76 -5.09 -25.11
C ASP A 302 -2.54 -4.22 -24.10
N ILE A 303 -2.02 -3.06 -23.77
CA ILE A 303 -2.69 -2.13 -22.82
C ILE A 303 -3.95 -1.52 -23.44
N LEU A 304 -3.93 -1.25 -24.73
CA LEU A 304 -5.07 -0.64 -25.43
C LEU A 304 -6.16 -1.67 -25.77
N THR A 305 -5.76 -2.88 -26.14
CA THR A 305 -6.67 -3.96 -26.58
C THR A 305 -7.16 -4.80 -25.41
N ASN A 306 -6.30 -5.09 -24.43
CA ASN A 306 -6.63 -5.87 -23.21
C ASN A 306 -6.94 -4.95 -22.04
N ARG A 307 -8.14 -4.36 -22.04
CA ARG A 307 -8.62 -3.47 -20.96
C ARG A 307 -8.67 -4.15 -19.57
N ASN A 308 -8.52 -5.44 -19.53
CA ASN A 308 -8.54 -6.27 -18.31
C ASN A 308 -7.14 -6.78 -17.90
N LEU A 309 -6.06 -6.23 -18.45
CA LEU A 309 -4.71 -6.57 -18.01
C LEU A 309 -4.51 -6.20 -16.54
N ILE A 310 -4.51 -7.22 -15.72
CA ILE A 310 -4.31 -7.13 -14.28
C ILE A 310 -2.87 -7.52 -14.00
N ALA A 311 -1.97 -6.57 -14.09
CA ALA A 311 -0.63 -6.77 -13.56
C ALA A 311 0.01 -5.41 -13.26
N SER A 312 0.38 -5.20 -12.03
CA SER A 312 1.21 -4.08 -11.63
C SER A 312 2.45 -4.63 -10.95
N GLY A 313 3.62 -4.32 -11.47
CA GLY A 313 4.91 -4.63 -10.84
C GLY A 313 5.01 -4.07 -9.41
N ILE A 314 4.22 -3.02 -9.10
CA ILE A 314 4.19 -2.35 -7.80
C ILE A 314 3.21 -3.02 -6.83
N GLY A 315 2.42 -3.95 -7.28
CA GLY A 315 1.34 -4.55 -6.48
C GLY A 315 1.75 -5.23 -5.17
N GLY A 316 3.05 -5.32 -4.91
CA GLY A 316 3.61 -5.90 -3.69
C GLY A 316 4.04 -4.90 -2.63
N VAL A 317 3.85 -3.60 -2.84
CA VAL A 317 4.27 -2.56 -1.89
C VAL A 317 3.05 -1.97 -1.21
N ASN A 318 3.00 -2.05 0.12
CA ASN A 318 1.97 -1.39 0.90
C ASN A 318 2.24 0.12 0.97
N VAL A 319 1.23 0.92 0.67
CA VAL A 319 1.30 2.40 0.73
C VAL A 319 1.73 2.91 2.11
N ASP A 320 1.28 2.24 3.18
CA ASP A 320 1.63 2.61 4.55
C ASP A 320 3.11 2.37 4.90
N ASP A 321 3.81 1.53 4.14
CA ASP A 321 5.24 1.24 4.32
C ASP A 321 6.16 2.16 3.53
N ILE A 322 5.62 3.08 2.73
CA ILE A 322 6.40 4.02 1.93
C ILE A 322 6.80 5.22 2.79
N GLU A 323 8.06 5.60 2.73
CA GLU A 323 8.63 6.83 3.30
C GLU A 323 8.51 7.98 2.30
N SER A 324 8.97 7.76 1.06
CA SER A 324 8.95 8.78 0.01
C SER A 324 8.92 8.15 -1.39
N ILE A 325 8.45 8.92 -2.36
CA ILE A 325 8.49 8.57 -3.79
C ILE A 325 9.22 9.68 -4.53
N SER A 326 10.30 9.34 -5.24
CA SER A 326 11.06 10.25 -6.09
C SER A 326 10.86 9.91 -7.55
N VAL A 327 10.43 10.86 -8.36
CA VAL A 327 10.21 10.70 -9.79
C VAL A 327 11.31 11.40 -10.57
N LEU A 328 12.15 10.61 -11.26
CA LEU A 328 13.25 11.05 -12.09
C LEU A 328 12.73 11.25 -13.51
N LYS A 329 12.73 12.50 -13.99
CA LYS A 329 12.00 12.87 -15.21
C LYS A 329 12.89 13.12 -16.42
N ASP A 330 14.16 13.47 -16.22
CA ASP A 330 15.07 13.81 -17.32
C ASP A 330 16.19 12.80 -17.51
N ALA A 331 16.84 12.86 -18.66
CA ALA A 331 17.92 11.98 -19.02
C ALA A 331 19.12 12.07 -18.06
N ALA A 332 19.40 13.25 -17.50
CA ALA A 332 20.48 13.43 -16.53
C ALA A 332 20.21 12.65 -15.23
N ALA A 333 18.96 12.64 -14.76
CA ALA A 333 18.55 11.86 -13.59
C ALA A 333 18.50 10.35 -13.87
N THR A 334 18.08 9.94 -15.07
CA THR A 334 17.83 8.54 -15.41
C THR A 334 19.00 7.81 -16.04
N ALA A 335 20.05 8.52 -16.49
CA ALA A 335 21.20 7.94 -17.16
C ALA A 335 21.88 6.79 -16.38
N ILE A 336 21.89 6.89 -15.05
CA ILE A 336 22.50 5.86 -14.19
C ILE A 336 21.73 4.53 -14.23
N TYR A 337 20.47 4.52 -14.69
CA TYR A 337 19.63 3.33 -14.85
C TYR A 337 19.74 2.71 -16.26
N GLY A 338 20.46 3.38 -17.19
CA GLY A 338 20.69 2.93 -18.54
C GLY A 338 19.47 3.05 -19.45
N THR A 339 19.47 2.30 -20.54
CA THR A 339 18.45 2.38 -21.61
C THR A 339 17.04 2.02 -21.15
N ARG A 340 16.91 1.22 -20.09
CA ARG A 340 15.61 0.84 -19.51
C ARG A 340 14.85 2.01 -18.90
N ALA A 341 15.54 3.09 -18.56
CA ALA A 341 14.98 4.27 -17.93
C ALA A 341 14.58 5.39 -18.92
N ALA A 342 14.47 5.07 -20.20
CA ALA A 342 14.11 6.03 -21.25
C ALA A 342 12.76 6.71 -21.02
N ASN A 343 11.82 6.04 -20.35
CA ASN A 343 10.48 6.54 -20.01
C ASN A 343 10.40 7.21 -18.62
N GLY A 344 11.56 7.47 -17.97
CA GLY A 344 11.63 7.95 -16.60
C GLY A 344 11.73 6.82 -15.57
N VAL A 345 11.99 7.20 -14.31
CA VAL A 345 12.15 6.26 -13.20
C VAL A 345 11.34 6.75 -12.00
N ILE A 346 10.60 5.85 -11.38
CA ILE A 346 9.90 6.08 -10.13
C ILE A 346 10.60 5.28 -9.03
N VAL A 347 11.20 6.00 -8.08
CA VAL A 347 11.96 5.42 -6.97
C VAL A 347 11.12 5.48 -5.70
N ILE A 348 10.81 4.33 -5.14
CA ILE A 348 10.13 4.17 -3.87
C ILE A 348 11.15 3.87 -2.79
N THR A 349 11.12 4.65 -1.71
CA THR A 349 11.88 4.38 -0.50
C THR A 349 10.93 3.89 0.58
N SER A 350 11.16 2.70 1.12
CA SER A 350 10.33 2.16 2.19
C SER A 350 10.84 2.61 3.56
N LYS A 351 9.91 2.67 4.53
CA LYS A 351 10.19 3.02 5.92
C LYS A 351 11.25 2.12 6.53
N LYS A 352 12.01 2.68 7.45
CA LYS A 352 13.05 1.99 8.23
C LYS A 352 12.81 2.18 9.73
N GLY A 353 13.45 1.36 10.55
CA GLY A 353 13.48 1.55 11.99
C GLY A 353 14.28 2.79 12.39
N ASN A 354 13.84 3.45 13.44
CA ASN A 354 14.52 4.60 14.04
C ASN A 354 15.03 4.21 15.43
N VAL A 355 16.09 4.88 15.87
CA VAL A 355 16.60 4.75 17.25
C VAL A 355 15.55 5.29 18.22
N GLY A 356 15.22 4.52 19.24
CA GLY A 356 14.24 4.90 20.24
C GLY A 356 13.39 3.71 20.74
N LYS A 357 12.42 4.03 21.58
CA LYS A 357 11.47 3.03 22.11
C LYS A 357 10.65 2.42 20.97
N THR A 358 10.35 1.14 21.12
CA THR A 358 9.50 0.41 20.18
C THR A 358 8.14 1.11 20.04
N ARG A 359 7.78 1.43 18.80
CA ARG A 359 6.51 2.05 18.44
C ARG A 359 5.67 1.05 17.66
N ILE A 360 4.43 0.87 18.06
CA ILE A 360 3.43 0.07 17.35
C ILE A 360 2.45 1.05 16.72
N THR A 361 2.21 0.91 15.43
CA THR A 361 1.27 1.75 14.69
C THR A 361 0.27 0.87 13.95
N TYR A 362 -1.00 1.14 14.14
CA TYR A 362 -2.09 0.54 13.37
C TYR A 362 -2.79 1.60 12.54
N ASN A 363 -2.94 1.34 11.25
CA ASN A 363 -3.70 2.15 10.32
C ASN A 363 -4.86 1.32 9.77
N GLY A 364 -6.09 1.81 9.97
CA GLY A 364 -7.29 1.22 9.41
C GLY A 364 -8.00 2.24 8.53
N SER A 365 -8.45 1.82 7.35
CA SER A 365 -9.25 2.66 6.47
C SER A 365 -10.40 1.90 5.85
N VAL A 366 -11.53 2.58 5.69
CA VAL A 366 -12.70 2.07 4.98
C VAL A 366 -13.09 3.08 3.92
N HIS A 367 -13.26 2.61 2.70
CA HIS A 367 -13.72 3.40 1.56
C HIS A 367 -15.02 2.81 1.04
N VAL A 368 -16.01 3.68 0.79
CA VAL A 368 -17.30 3.31 0.22
C VAL A 368 -17.41 3.91 -1.17
N GLY A 369 -17.39 3.07 -2.20
CA GLY A 369 -17.62 3.45 -3.58
C GLY A 369 -19.11 3.39 -3.89
N MET A 370 -19.71 4.49 -4.29
CA MET A 370 -21.11 4.50 -4.69
C MET A 370 -21.26 3.88 -6.08
N ARG A 371 -22.27 3.06 -6.27
CA ARG A 371 -22.60 2.52 -7.59
C ARG A 371 -23.07 3.64 -8.54
N PRO A 372 -22.83 3.51 -9.85
CA PRO A 372 -23.47 4.40 -10.82
C PRO A 372 -24.99 4.23 -10.79
N GLU A 373 -25.73 5.31 -10.95
CA GLU A 373 -27.18 5.29 -10.92
C GLU A 373 -27.76 5.66 -12.29
N LEU A 374 -28.92 5.09 -12.57
CA LEU A 374 -29.64 5.33 -13.81
C LEU A 374 -29.96 6.81 -14.06
N LYS A 375 -30.23 7.58 -12.99
CA LYS A 375 -30.54 9.00 -13.06
C LYS A 375 -29.41 9.86 -13.66
N ASP A 376 -28.16 9.38 -13.53
CA ASP A 376 -26.96 10.08 -13.99
C ASP A 376 -26.61 9.74 -15.44
N ALA A 377 -27.29 8.75 -16.04
CA ALA A 377 -27.00 8.26 -17.39
C ALA A 377 -27.86 8.90 -18.50
N TYR A 378 -28.85 9.72 -18.16
CA TYR A 378 -29.76 10.41 -19.11
C TYR A 378 -30.34 9.50 -20.20
N MET A 379 -30.73 8.27 -19.83
CA MET A 379 -31.24 7.26 -20.75
C MET A 379 -32.73 7.44 -21.01
N MET A 380 -33.16 7.14 -22.24
CA MET A 380 -34.58 7.03 -22.58
C MET A 380 -35.27 6.00 -21.70
N ASN A 381 -36.50 6.27 -21.30
CA ASN A 381 -37.35 5.22 -20.72
C ASN A 381 -37.84 4.27 -21.81
N SER A 382 -38.50 3.16 -21.42
CA SER A 382 -38.93 2.14 -22.36
C SER A 382 -39.93 2.67 -23.41
N LYS A 383 -40.86 3.50 -22.99
CA LYS A 383 -41.85 4.08 -23.90
C LYS A 383 -41.20 5.02 -24.92
N GLU A 384 -40.29 5.89 -24.48
CA GLU A 384 -39.54 6.78 -25.39
C GLU A 384 -38.74 5.98 -26.42
N ARG A 385 -38.04 4.93 -25.96
CA ARG A 385 -37.24 4.06 -26.82
C ARG A 385 -38.11 3.31 -27.83
N ILE A 386 -39.25 2.78 -27.41
CA ILE A 386 -40.20 2.08 -28.28
C ILE A 386 -40.78 3.04 -29.32
N ASN A 387 -41.13 4.29 -28.96
CA ASN A 387 -41.59 5.28 -29.88
C ASN A 387 -40.55 5.56 -31.00
N VAL A 388 -39.27 5.66 -30.62
CA VAL A 388 -38.17 5.80 -31.61
C VAL A 388 -38.10 4.57 -32.51
N ASN A 389 -38.19 3.35 -31.95
CA ASN A 389 -38.16 2.12 -32.76
C ASN A 389 -39.36 2.02 -33.73
N MET A 390 -40.56 2.42 -33.29
CA MET A 390 -41.75 2.46 -34.15
C MET A 390 -41.58 3.48 -35.28
N GLU A 391 -41.02 4.66 -34.99
CA GLU A 391 -40.72 5.66 -36.02
C GLU A 391 -39.65 5.14 -37.00
N MET A 392 -38.64 4.41 -36.53
CA MET A 392 -37.63 3.76 -37.38
C MET A 392 -38.25 2.73 -38.32
N ILE A 393 -39.25 1.98 -37.87
CA ILE A 393 -40.01 1.05 -38.73
C ILE A 393 -40.77 1.84 -39.80
N GLN A 394 -41.50 2.90 -39.40
CA GLN A 394 -42.28 3.74 -40.33
C GLN A 394 -41.42 4.40 -41.41
N ARG A 395 -40.20 4.81 -41.04
CA ARG A 395 -39.23 5.40 -41.98
C ARG A 395 -38.43 4.35 -42.78
N GLY A 396 -38.64 3.06 -42.55
CA GLY A 396 -37.92 1.97 -43.24
C GLY A 396 -36.46 1.79 -42.78
N VAL A 397 -36.03 2.50 -41.74
CA VAL A 397 -34.64 2.38 -41.19
C VAL A 397 -34.48 1.07 -40.43
N LEU A 398 -35.46 0.71 -39.60
CA LEU A 398 -35.53 -0.60 -38.98
C LEU A 398 -36.37 -1.51 -39.86
N ASN A 399 -35.71 -2.47 -40.49
CA ASN A 399 -36.35 -3.49 -41.33
C ASN A 399 -36.01 -4.89 -40.79
N THR A 400 -36.66 -5.92 -41.34
CA THR A 400 -36.48 -7.30 -40.88
C THR A 400 -35.07 -7.82 -41.16
N SER A 401 -34.39 -7.37 -42.19
CA SER A 401 -33.02 -7.73 -42.49
C SER A 401 -32.09 -7.12 -41.46
N SER A 402 -32.26 -5.85 -41.09
CA SER A 402 -31.46 -5.21 -40.06
C SER A 402 -31.75 -5.76 -38.65
N ALA A 403 -33.00 -6.17 -38.39
CA ALA A 403 -33.37 -6.83 -37.14
C ALA A 403 -32.80 -8.27 -37.02
N LYS A 404 -32.68 -8.98 -38.16
CA LYS A 404 -32.09 -10.32 -38.20
C LYS A 404 -30.57 -10.31 -38.35
N ALA A 405 -30.01 -9.37 -39.09
CA ALA A 405 -28.60 -9.26 -39.39
C ALA A 405 -27.87 -8.49 -38.27
N ASN A 406 -27.48 -9.21 -37.25
CA ASN A 406 -26.76 -8.64 -36.14
C ASN A 406 -25.25 -8.55 -36.39
N GLU A 407 -24.80 -7.79 -37.34
CA GLU A 407 -23.37 -7.43 -37.41
C GLU A 407 -22.91 -6.58 -36.21
N TYR A 408 -23.84 -5.82 -35.56
CA TYR A 408 -23.52 -4.90 -34.48
C TYR A 408 -24.51 -4.94 -33.31
N GLY A 409 -25.51 -5.81 -33.31
CA GLY A 409 -26.63 -5.55 -32.45
C GLY A 409 -27.16 -6.70 -31.67
N THR A 410 -27.51 -6.35 -30.51
CA THR A 410 -28.44 -7.08 -29.65
C THR A 410 -29.84 -6.99 -30.27
N CYS A 411 -30.41 -8.13 -30.63
CA CYS A 411 -31.80 -8.23 -30.96
C CYS A 411 -32.61 -8.33 -29.67
N SER A 412 -33.19 -7.22 -29.23
CA SER A 412 -34.05 -7.14 -28.06
C SER A 412 -35.42 -7.79 -28.30
N ASP A 413 -36.23 -7.90 -27.25
CA ASP A 413 -37.60 -8.42 -27.36
C ASP A 413 -38.43 -7.64 -28.39
N PHE A 414 -38.22 -6.32 -28.55
CA PHE A 414 -38.92 -5.53 -29.53
C PHE A 414 -38.59 -5.95 -30.97
N GLU A 415 -37.32 -6.04 -31.31
CA GLU A 415 -36.86 -6.46 -32.62
C GLU A 415 -37.27 -7.88 -32.93
N ARG A 416 -37.22 -8.76 -31.94
CA ARG A 416 -37.67 -10.15 -32.06
C ARG A 416 -39.17 -10.24 -32.38
N TYR A 417 -40.01 -9.51 -31.68
CA TYR A 417 -41.46 -9.48 -31.98
C TYR A 417 -41.73 -8.92 -33.37
N PHE A 418 -40.94 -7.90 -33.80
CA PHE A 418 -41.07 -7.36 -35.17
C PHE A 418 -40.69 -8.39 -36.24
N VAL A 419 -39.64 -9.18 -36.02
CA VAL A 419 -39.25 -10.29 -36.89
C VAL A 419 -40.34 -11.38 -36.90
N ASP A 420 -40.91 -11.72 -35.72
CA ASP A 420 -41.98 -12.72 -35.62
C ASP A 420 -43.23 -12.32 -36.38
N VAL A 421 -43.58 -11.01 -36.51
CA VAL A 421 -44.63 -10.57 -37.38
C VAL A 421 -44.29 -10.83 -38.85
N HIS A 422 -43.05 -10.52 -39.27
CA HIS A 422 -42.62 -10.80 -40.64
C HIS A 422 -42.62 -12.28 -40.99
N ASP A 423 -42.20 -13.14 -40.02
CA ASP A 423 -42.19 -14.56 -40.16
C ASP A 423 -43.60 -15.18 -39.98
N ARG A 424 -44.65 -14.36 -39.84
CA ARG A 424 -46.06 -14.75 -39.63
C ARG A 424 -46.33 -15.61 -38.37
N LYS A 425 -45.43 -15.49 -37.36
CA LYS A 425 -45.64 -16.14 -36.04
C LYS A 425 -46.52 -15.29 -35.14
N LEU A 426 -46.55 -13.97 -35.36
CA LEU A 426 -47.41 -13.00 -34.71
C LEU A 426 -48.24 -12.21 -35.73
N THR A 427 -49.46 -11.85 -35.35
CA THR A 427 -50.22 -10.82 -36.06
C THR A 427 -49.75 -9.43 -35.64
N TRP A 428 -50.03 -8.39 -36.45
CA TRP A 428 -49.71 -7.03 -36.08
C TRP A 428 -50.36 -6.58 -34.78
N SER A 429 -51.63 -6.97 -34.54
CA SER A 429 -52.31 -6.66 -33.28
C SER A 429 -51.62 -7.33 -32.07
N GLN A 430 -51.18 -8.57 -32.20
CA GLN A 430 -50.45 -9.26 -31.12
C GLN A 430 -49.09 -8.60 -30.87
N PHE A 431 -48.46 -8.08 -31.92
CA PHE A 431 -47.21 -7.30 -31.76
C PHE A 431 -47.46 -6.03 -30.97
N GLU A 432 -48.51 -5.24 -31.36
CA GLU A 432 -48.89 -4.01 -30.64
C GLU A 432 -49.17 -4.27 -29.15
N ASP A 433 -49.86 -5.35 -28.83
CA ASP A 433 -50.14 -5.73 -27.43
C ASP A 433 -48.83 -6.05 -26.65
N LYS A 434 -47.91 -6.80 -27.27
CA LYS A 434 -46.61 -7.08 -26.69
C LYS A 434 -45.76 -5.80 -26.54
N VAL A 435 -45.80 -4.89 -27.51
CA VAL A 435 -45.09 -3.62 -27.45
C VAL A 435 -45.63 -2.73 -26.32
N LYS A 436 -46.95 -2.69 -26.11
CA LYS A 436 -47.53 -1.99 -24.95
C LYS A 436 -47.05 -2.56 -23.59
N GLU A 437 -46.89 -3.86 -23.51
CA GLU A 437 -46.27 -4.45 -22.32
C GLU A 437 -44.84 -3.97 -22.13
N LEU A 438 -44.02 -3.99 -23.18
CA LEU A 438 -42.63 -3.52 -23.13
C LEU A 438 -42.50 -2.04 -22.76
N GLU A 439 -43.46 -1.18 -23.12
CA GLU A 439 -43.48 0.23 -22.71
C GLU A 439 -43.45 0.42 -21.18
N THR A 440 -43.95 -0.54 -20.42
CA THR A 440 -44.06 -0.48 -18.97
C THR A 440 -42.87 -1.10 -18.27
N VAL A 441 -42.01 -1.84 -18.94
CA VAL A 441 -40.83 -2.57 -18.39
C VAL A 441 -39.80 -1.56 -17.92
N ASN A 442 -39.19 -0.92 -17.69
CA ASN A 442 -38.18 0.06 -17.25
C ASN A 442 -37.08 -0.59 -16.43
N THR A 443 -36.42 -1.58 -16.99
CA THR A 443 -35.31 -2.28 -16.34
C THR A 443 -34.19 -1.31 -15.95
N ASP A 444 -33.80 -1.35 -14.69
CA ASP A 444 -32.62 -0.63 -14.18
C ASP A 444 -31.41 -1.55 -14.20
N TRP A 445 -30.68 -1.56 -15.33
CA TRP A 445 -29.50 -2.39 -15.51
C TRP A 445 -28.38 -2.05 -14.51
N PHE A 446 -28.27 -0.77 -14.06
CA PHE A 446 -27.29 -0.40 -13.05
C PHE A 446 -27.52 -1.11 -11.72
N LYS A 447 -28.78 -1.30 -11.32
CA LYS A 447 -29.14 -2.05 -10.11
C LYS A 447 -28.78 -3.54 -10.20
N TYR A 448 -28.90 -4.14 -11.39
CA TYR A 448 -28.55 -5.53 -11.60
C TYR A 448 -27.05 -5.76 -11.65
N LEU A 449 -26.30 -4.87 -12.27
CA LEU A 449 -24.89 -5.04 -12.58
C LEU A 449 -23.95 -4.47 -11.51
N PHE A 450 -24.41 -3.46 -10.75
CA PHE A 450 -23.57 -2.75 -9.80
C PHE A 450 -24.09 -2.86 -8.36
N ARG A 451 -23.18 -2.63 -7.44
CA ARG A 451 -23.40 -2.52 -5.99
C ARG A 451 -22.63 -1.34 -5.42
N ASN A 452 -23.01 -0.87 -4.24
CA ASN A 452 -22.11 -0.05 -3.45
C ASN A 452 -20.94 -0.92 -3.00
N ALA A 453 -19.73 -0.46 -3.26
CA ALA A 453 -18.50 -1.20 -2.99
C ALA A 453 -17.91 -0.77 -1.65
N ILE A 454 -17.43 -1.72 -0.87
CA ILE A 454 -16.72 -1.46 0.38
C ILE A 454 -15.31 -1.97 0.21
N THR A 455 -14.34 -1.05 0.37
CA THR A 455 -12.93 -1.40 0.45
C THR A 455 -12.45 -1.13 1.86
N HIS A 456 -11.80 -2.09 2.48
CA HIS A 456 -11.17 -1.89 3.77
C HIS A 456 -9.70 -2.35 3.75
N ARG A 457 -8.88 -1.60 4.48
CA ARG A 457 -7.45 -1.89 4.64
C ARG A 457 -7.11 -1.86 6.12
N HIS A 458 -6.26 -2.78 6.53
CA HIS A 458 -5.69 -2.87 7.86
C HIS A 458 -4.19 -3.04 7.74
N SER A 459 -3.42 -2.17 8.38
CA SER A 459 -1.97 -2.21 8.36
C SER A 459 -1.46 -2.07 9.79
N LEU A 460 -0.59 -2.99 10.20
CA LEU A 460 0.08 -2.98 11.50
C LEU A 460 1.57 -2.89 11.27
N SER A 461 2.24 -1.96 11.94
CA SER A 461 3.69 -1.86 11.88
C SER A 461 4.30 -1.72 13.28
N ILE A 462 5.49 -2.28 13.43
CA ILE A 462 6.31 -2.21 14.65
C ILE A 462 7.69 -1.74 14.25
N SER A 463 8.16 -0.66 14.85
CA SER A 463 9.48 -0.10 14.57
C SER A 463 10.17 0.35 15.85
N GLY A 464 11.50 0.31 15.86
CA GLY A 464 12.29 0.74 16.99
C GLY A 464 13.74 0.31 16.86
N GLY A 465 14.47 0.42 17.95
CA GLY A 465 15.85 -0.03 18.01
C GLY A 465 16.73 0.87 18.87
N ASN A 466 18.01 0.56 18.87
CA ASN A 466 19.06 1.33 19.52
C ASN A 466 20.08 1.83 18.48
N GLU A 467 21.13 2.49 18.92
CA GLU A 467 22.19 3.02 18.06
C GLU A 467 22.89 1.95 17.21
N LYS A 468 22.91 0.70 17.68
CA LYS A 468 23.53 -0.40 16.95
C LYS A 468 22.58 -1.10 15.99
N THR A 469 21.31 -1.29 16.38
CA THR A 469 20.35 -2.06 15.56
C THR A 469 19.00 -1.40 15.57
N THR A 470 18.46 -1.17 14.37
CA THR A 470 17.09 -0.68 14.17
C THR A 470 16.30 -1.67 13.33
N PHE A 471 15.00 -1.75 13.58
CA PHE A 471 14.11 -2.66 12.86
C PHE A 471 12.78 -2.00 12.50
N TYR A 472 12.21 -2.43 11.41
CA TYR A 472 10.85 -2.13 10.97
C TYR A 472 10.20 -3.42 10.50
N VAL A 473 9.03 -3.73 11.03
CA VAL A 473 8.24 -4.90 10.64
C VAL A 473 6.82 -4.43 10.41
N SER A 474 6.23 -4.80 9.28
CA SER A 474 4.83 -4.50 8.99
C SER A 474 4.12 -5.68 8.35
N GLY A 475 2.81 -5.68 8.50
CA GLY A 475 1.89 -6.57 7.79
C GLY A 475 0.61 -5.84 7.46
N SER A 476 0.07 -6.06 6.25
CA SER A 476 -1.21 -5.46 5.87
C SER A 476 -2.14 -6.45 5.16
N TYR A 477 -3.41 -6.18 5.29
CA TYR A 477 -4.50 -6.83 4.57
C TYR A 477 -5.42 -5.78 3.97
N MET A 478 -5.78 -5.96 2.70
CA MET A 478 -6.77 -5.15 2.01
C MET A 478 -7.78 -6.06 1.30
N ASP A 479 -9.06 -5.78 1.49
CA ASP A 479 -10.15 -6.34 0.69
C ASP A 479 -10.81 -5.19 -0.08
N GLU A 480 -10.68 -5.22 -1.39
CA GLU A 480 -11.25 -4.22 -2.30
C GLU A 480 -12.38 -4.85 -3.10
N GLN A 481 -13.60 -4.46 -2.76
CA GLN A 481 -14.76 -4.73 -3.61
C GLN A 481 -14.88 -3.66 -4.68
N HIS A 482 -15.23 -4.08 -5.90
CA HIS A 482 -15.55 -3.17 -6.98
C HIS A 482 -17.06 -2.88 -7.05
N THR A 483 -17.42 -1.73 -7.61
CA THR A 483 -18.83 -1.39 -7.85
C THR A 483 -19.50 -2.36 -8.82
N ALA A 484 -18.82 -2.87 -9.82
CA ALA A 484 -19.31 -3.99 -10.62
C ALA A 484 -19.36 -5.26 -9.75
N LYS A 485 -20.49 -5.98 -9.78
CA LYS A 485 -20.66 -7.23 -9.03
C LYS A 485 -19.69 -8.30 -9.53
N GLU A 486 -19.31 -9.23 -8.67
CA GLU A 486 -18.36 -10.33 -8.91
C GLU A 486 -16.94 -9.89 -9.25
N VAL A 487 -16.60 -8.62 -9.02
CA VAL A 487 -15.26 -8.08 -9.21
C VAL A 487 -14.69 -7.59 -7.88
N GLY A 488 -13.45 -7.96 -7.59
CA GLY A 488 -12.75 -7.55 -6.37
C GLY A 488 -11.34 -8.13 -6.26
N GLN A 489 -10.59 -7.66 -5.26
CA GLN A 489 -9.27 -8.20 -4.96
C GLN A 489 -9.00 -8.26 -3.46
N GLN A 490 -8.16 -9.22 -3.08
CA GLN A 490 -7.58 -9.32 -1.74
C GLN A 490 -6.07 -9.22 -1.84
N VAL A 491 -5.48 -8.38 -1.01
CA VAL A 491 -4.02 -8.14 -1.00
C VAL A 491 -3.48 -8.31 0.40
N TYR A 492 -2.45 -9.13 0.53
CA TYR A 492 -1.68 -9.34 1.75
C TYR A 492 -0.25 -8.88 1.49
N THR A 493 0.32 -8.09 2.39
CA THR A 493 1.73 -7.70 2.30
C THR A 493 2.43 -7.84 3.64
N GLY A 494 3.73 -8.08 3.59
CA GLY A 494 4.59 -8.10 4.77
C GLY A 494 5.97 -7.56 4.43
N LEU A 495 6.49 -6.69 5.29
CA LEU A 495 7.83 -6.11 5.17
C LEU A 495 8.57 -6.31 6.48
N VAL A 496 9.78 -6.83 6.39
CA VAL A 496 10.75 -6.88 7.50
C VAL A 496 12.01 -6.18 7.05
N LYS A 497 12.48 -5.21 7.82
CA LYS A 497 13.71 -4.48 7.55
C LYS A 497 14.52 -4.34 8.84
N VAL A 498 15.78 -4.74 8.80
CA VAL A 498 16.72 -4.65 9.92
C VAL A 498 18.00 -3.99 9.44
N ASN A 499 18.49 -3.00 10.18
CA ASN A 499 19.79 -2.39 9.95
C ASN A 499 20.60 -2.54 11.22
N THR A 500 21.83 -3.02 11.11
CA THR A 500 22.74 -3.19 12.25
C THR A 500 24.13 -2.67 11.94
N TYR A 501 24.73 -1.98 12.88
CA TYR A 501 26.12 -1.57 12.84
C TYR A 501 26.96 -2.65 13.53
N LEU A 502 27.73 -3.41 12.73
CA LEU A 502 28.70 -4.38 13.22
C LEU A 502 29.88 -3.69 13.88
N ARG A 503 30.26 -2.53 13.34
CA ARG A 503 31.20 -1.56 13.88
C ARG A 503 30.68 -0.15 13.55
N GLU A 504 31.21 0.90 14.16
CA GLU A 504 30.81 2.29 13.89
C GLU A 504 30.88 2.67 12.38
N ASN A 505 31.81 2.03 11.67
CA ASN A 505 32.05 2.26 10.25
C ASN A 505 31.52 1.13 9.33
N ILE A 506 30.86 0.10 9.87
CA ILE A 506 30.35 -1.03 9.08
C ILE A 506 28.87 -1.25 9.41
N ARG A 507 28.01 -1.02 8.43
CA ARG A 507 26.54 -1.27 8.50
C ARG A 507 26.15 -2.45 7.62
N LEU A 508 25.33 -3.31 8.15
CA LEU A 508 24.64 -4.38 7.43
C LEU A 508 23.14 -4.14 7.50
N GLY A 509 22.49 -4.10 6.34
CA GLY A 509 21.05 -4.04 6.19
C GLY A 509 20.50 -5.33 5.59
N ALA A 510 19.34 -5.75 6.06
CA ALA A 510 18.58 -6.84 5.45
C ALA A 510 17.11 -6.44 5.35
N SER A 511 16.49 -6.73 4.22
CA SER A 511 15.06 -6.54 4.05
C SER A 511 14.43 -7.71 3.32
N LEU A 512 13.20 -8.04 3.72
CA LEU A 512 12.35 -9.03 3.08
C LEU A 512 10.97 -8.43 2.90
N ASN A 513 10.54 -8.34 1.65
CA ASN A 513 9.19 -7.94 1.27
C ASN A 513 8.48 -9.12 0.63
N ALA A 514 7.28 -9.45 1.10
CA ALA A 514 6.43 -10.49 0.54
C ALA A 514 5.03 -9.94 0.27
N SER A 515 4.43 -10.36 -0.82
CA SER A 515 3.07 -9.97 -1.17
C SER A 515 2.30 -11.12 -1.80
N MET A 516 1.01 -11.17 -1.54
CA MET A 516 0.07 -12.06 -2.18
C MET A 516 -1.18 -11.27 -2.58
N ARG A 517 -1.61 -11.44 -3.83
CA ARG A 517 -2.81 -10.82 -4.37
C ARG A 517 -3.69 -11.90 -5.01
N ASP A 518 -4.96 -11.87 -4.71
CA ASP A 518 -6.00 -12.72 -5.31
C ASP A 518 -7.07 -11.80 -5.93
N ASN A 519 -7.12 -11.75 -7.25
CA ASN A 519 -8.09 -10.98 -8.02
C ASN A 519 -9.17 -11.91 -8.57
N LYS A 520 -10.41 -11.46 -8.49
CA LYS A 520 -11.57 -12.13 -9.03
C LYS A 520 -12.34 -11.22 -9.96
N SER A 521 -12.75 -11.74 -11.10
CA SER A 521 -13.65 -11.08 -12.03
C SER A 521 -14.47 -12.13 -12.81
N PHE A 522 -15.45 -11.67 -13.55
CA PHE A 522 -16.14 -12.54 -14.50
C PHE A 522 -15.30 -12.69 -15.77
N PHE A 523 -15.52 -13.78 -16.50
CA PHE A 523 -14.86 -14.03 -17.78
C PHE A 523 -15.55 -13.19 -18.87
N ALA A 524 -14.77 -12.37 -19.54
CA ALA A 524 -15.20 -11.56 -20.68
C ALA A 524 -14.14 -11.63 -21.77
N VAL A 525 -14.57 -11.79 -23.02
CA VAL A 525 -13.71 -11.86 -24.19
C VAL A 525 -13.83 -10.59 -25.03
N ASP A 526 -15.05 -10.11 -25.18
CA ASP A 526 -15.38 -8.97 -26.01
C ASP A 526 -15.50 -7.68 -25.18
N SER A 527 -15.15 -6.55 -25.78
CA SER A 527 -15.19 -5.23 -25.12
C SER A 527 -16.60 -4.83 -24.68
N TRP A 528 -17.64 -5.25 -25.39
CA TRP A 528 -19.04 -4.96 -25.08
C TRP A 528 -19.56 -5.74 -23.85
N GLU A 529 -18.85 -6.77 -23.38
CA GLU A 529 -19.13 -7.46 -22.11
C GLU A 529 -18.71 -6.61 -20.89
N ASN A 530 -18.45 -5.33 -21.08
CA ASN A 530 -18.25 -4.38 -20.00
C ASN A 530 -19.60 -4.03 -19.34
N PRO A 531 -19.74 -4.21 -18.00
CA PRO A 531 -21.02 -3.97 -17.30
C PRO A 531 -21.56 -2.54 -17.46
N TYR A 532 -20.67 -1.54 -17.57
CA TYR A 532 -21.07 -0.16 -17.73
C TYR A 532 -21.58 0.13 -19.14
N GLU A 533 -20.90 -0.35 -20.17
CA GLU A 533 -21.35 -0.26 -21.56
C GLU A 533 -22.67 -1.01 -21.75
N TRP A 534 -22.78 -2.21 -21.18
CA TRP A 534 -24.04 -2.97 -21.19
C TRP A 534 -25.19 -2.18 -20.56
N ALA A 535 -24.97 -1.58 -19.38
CA ALA A 535 -25.98 -0.80 -18.67
C ALA A 535 -26.48 0.41 -19.49
N ILE A 536 -25.59 1.05 -20.25
CA ILE A 536 -25.92 2.24 -21.05
C ILE A 536 -26.56 1.87 -22.39
N TYR A 537 -26.03 0.86 -23.08
CA TYR A 537 -26.46 0.57 -24.46
C TYR A 537 -27.64 -0.39 -24.52
N THR A 538 -27.91 -1.18 -23.48
CA THR A 538 -29.04 -2.09 -23.46
C THR A 538 -30.34 -1.32 -23.19
N THR A 539 -31.35 -1.58 -24.03
CA THR A 539 -32.66 -0.94 -23.86
C THR A 539 -33.29 -1.30 -22.51
N ARG A 540 -33.94 -0.33 -21.90
CA ARG A 540 -34.68 -0.53 -20.65
C ARG A 540 -35.96 -1.34 -20.84
N ALA A 541 -36.46 -1.46 -22.07
CA ALA A 541 -37.60 -2.30 -22.43
C ALA A 541 -37.27 -3.81 -22.37
N GLN A 542 -35.98 -4.19 -22.29
CA GLN A 542 -35.55 -5.58 -22.13
C GLN A 542 -35.64 -6.01 -20.67
N LYS A 543 -36.39 -7.07 -20.38
CA LYS A 543 -36.46 -7.68 -19.05
C LYS A 543 -35.14 -8.42 -18.76
N ALA A 544 -34.66 -8.36 -17.53
CA ALA A 544 -33.49 -9.13 -17.08
C ALA A 544 -33.84 -10.60 -16.84
N TYR A 545 -35.02 -10.84 -16.33
CA TYR A 545 -35.62 -12.17 -16.04
C TYR A 545 -37.01 -12.25 -16.63
N ASP A 546 -37.44 -13.45 -16.97
CA ASP A 546 -38.81 -13.73 -17.38
C ASP A 546 -39.78 -13.82 -16.18
N GLU A 547 -41.02 -14.18 -16.45
CA GLU A 547 -42.07 -14.29 -15.41
C GLU A 547 -41.85 -15.44 -14.42
N ASN A 548 -41.06 -16.44 -14.79
CA ASN A 548 -40.70 -17.57 -13.94
C ASN A 548 -39.46 -17.30 -13.09
N GLY A 549 -38.79 -16.19 -13.34
CA GLY A 549 -37.51 -15.82 -12.70
C GLY A 549 -36.29 -16.41 -13.41
N ASP A 550 -36.45 -16.98 -14.59
CA ASP A 550 -35.37 -17.46 -15.43
C ASP A 550 -34.76 -16.28 -16.23
N TYR A 551 -33.53 -16.44 -16.70
CA TYR A 551 -32.88 -15.40 -17.50
C TYR A 551 -33.66 -15.10 -18.77
N ASN A 552 -34.01 -13.84 -19.01
CA ASN A 552 -34.63 -13.44 -20.26
C ASN A 552 -33.52 -13.12 -21.29
N TYR A 553 -33.57 -13.82 -22.42
CA TYR A 553 -32.51 -13.78 -23.44
C TYR A 553 -32.79 -12.76 -24.54
N MET A 554 -31.76 -12.05 -24.90
CA MET A 554 -31.62 -11.35 -26.17
C MET A 554 -30.86 -12.25 -27.13
N TYR A 555 -30.80 -11.87 -28.40
CA TYR A 555 -29.94 -12.55 -29.36
C TYR A 555 -28.77 -11.64 -29.76
N TYR A 556 -27.56 -12.15 -29.64
CA TYR A 556 -26.36 -11.50 -30.10
C TYR A 556 -25.63 -12.41 -31.07
N ASN A 557 -25.37 -11.93 -32.29
CA ASN A 557 -24.85 -12.74 -33.41
C ASN A 557 -25.64 -14.06 -33.60
N GLY A 558 -26.96 -14.01 -33.51
CA GLY A 558 -27.82 -15.19 -33.63
C GLY A 558 -27.89 -16.11 -32.41
N VAL A 559 -27.09 -15.90 -31.40
CA VAL A 559 -26.98 -16.73 -30.20
C VAL A 559 -27.68 -16.09 -29.01
N LYS A 560 -28.39 -16.89 -28.23
CA LYS A 560 -29.02 -16.43 -26.99
C LYS A 560 -27.99 -15.86 -26.02
N TYR A 561 -28.23 -14.64 -25.57
CA TYR A 561 -27.36 -13.94 -24.64
C TYR A 561 -28.14 -13.27 -23.50
N ASN A 562 -27.63 -13.41 -22.30
CA ASN A 562 -28.01 -12.60 -21.14
C ASN A 562 -26.74 -12.28 -20.36
N PHE A 563 -26.50 -11.01 -20.09
CA PHE A 563 -25.27 -10.58 -19.40
C PHE A 563 -25.14 -11.20 -18.01
N LEU A 564 -26.25 -11.30 -17.27
CA LEU A 564 -26.23 -11.84 -15.91
C LEU A 564 -25.88 -13.32 -15.93
N GLU A 565 -26.45 -14.10 -16.86
CA GLU A 565 -26.10 -15.50 -17.04
C GLU A 565 -24.61 -15.65 -17.43
N ASN A 566 -24.15 -14.85 -18.41
CA ASN A 566 -22.76 -14.93 -18.88
C ASN A 566 -21.76 -14.62 -17.75
N ARG A 567 -22.06 -13.62 -16.92
CA ARG A 567 -21.27 -13.31 -15.72
C ARG A 567 -21.24 -14.48 -14.73
N ASP A 568 -22.37 -15.15 -14.53
CA ASP A 568 -22.49 -16.23 -13.54
C ASP A 568 -21.93 -17.57 -14.06
N LYS A 569 -21.80 -17.71 -15.40
CA LYS A 569 -21.28 -18.90 -16.09
C LYS A 569 -19.81 -18.82 -16.52
N GLY A 570 -19.14 -17.74 -16.18
CA GLY A 570 -17.72 -17.60 -16.47
C GLY A 570 -17.01 -16.73 -15.45
N TRP A 571 -15.79 -17.11 -15.09
CA TRP A 571 -14.97 -16.35 -14.14
C TRP A 571 -13.50 -16.32 -14.54
N ARG A 572 -12.84 -15.28 -14.09
CA ARG A 572 -11.40 -15.09 -14.19
C ARG A 572 -10.83 -14.90 -12.79
N ASN A 573 -9.83 -15.69 -12.44
CA ASN A 573 -9.07 -15.55 -11.21
C ASN A 573 -7.60 -15.30 -11.54
N SER A 574 -7.00 -14.29 -10.91
CA SER A 574 -5.56 -14.01 -11.03
C SER A 574 -4.93 -14.01 -9.65
N LYS A 575 -3.98 -14.92 -9.41
CA LYS A 575 -3.21 -15.03 -8.19
C LYS A 575 -1.79 -14.61 -8.45
N ASN A 576 -1.33 -13.60 -7.72
CA ASN A 576 0.05 -13.15 -7.78
C ASN A 576 0.70 -13.30 -6.41
N PHE A 577 1.89 -13.91 -6.40
CA PHE A 577 2.75 -14.02 -5.23
C PHE A 577 4.13 -13.48 -5.55
N GLY A 578 4.64 -12.58 -4.70
CA GLY A 578 5.95 -11.97 -4.87
C GLY A 578 6.76 -11.99 -3.59
N VAL A 579 8.07 -12.23 -3.71
CA VAL A 579 9.03 -12.10 -2.61
C VAL A 579 10.28 -11.39 -3.13
N THR A 580 10.71 -10.36 -2.41
CA THR A 580 11.97 -9.65 -2.66
C THR A 580 12.80 -9.63 -1.38
N GLY A 581 14.01 -10.16 -1.47
CA GLY A 581 14.99 -10.13 -0.37
C GLY A 581 16.20 -9.29 -0.77
N ASN A 582 16.61 -8.36 0.09
CA ASN A 582 17.79 -7.51 -0.12
C ASN A 582 18.74 -7.64 1.05
N LEU A 583 20.03 -7.66 0.74
CA LEU A 583 21.11 -7.52 1.68
C LEU A 583 21.99 -6.35 1.23
N ASP A 584 22.12 -5.35 2.07
CA ASP A 584 22.95 -4.18 1.80
C ASP A 584 24.07 -4.08 2.85
N PHE A 585 25.28 -3.86 2.37
CA PHE A 585 26.49 -3.70 3.15
C PHE A 585 27.09 -2.34 2.85
N GLU A 586 27.39 -1.58 3.88
CA GLU A 586 28.07 -0.27 3.80
C GLU A 586 29.29 -0.29 4.69
N TRP A 587 30.43 0.05 4.11
CA TRP A 587 31.69 0.17 4.82
C TRP A 587 32.32 1.55 4.57
N ARG A 588 32.41 2.38 5.59
CA ARG A 588 33.13 3.63 5.59
C ARG A 588 34.61 3.37 5.81
N LEU A 589 35.35 3.27 4.72
CA LEU A 589 36.79 3.05 4.73
C LEU A 589 37.53 4.24 5.34
N PHE A 590 37.11 5.45 4.96
CA PHE A 590 37.52 6.75 5.49
C PHE A 590 36.27 7.62 5.62
N PRO A 591 36.34 8.77 6.33
CA PRO A 591 35.18 9.66 6.46
C PRO A 591 34.49 10.01 5.13
N ASP A 592 35.28 10.19 4.09
CA ASP A 592 34.81 10.60 2.75
C ASP A 592 34.78 9.47 1.74
N LEU A 593 35.18 8.22 2.11
CA LEU A 593 35.26 7.08 1.21
C LEU A 593 34.38 5.94 1.71
N ILE A 594 33.31 5.67 0.98
CA ILE A 594 32.30 4.68 1.35
C ILE A 594 32.21 3.61 0.24
N PHE A 595 32.36 2.36 0.65
CA PHE A 595 32.05 1.21 -0.17
C PHE A 595 30.67 0.67 0.17
N THR A 596 29.83 0.44 -0.84
CA THR A 596 28.52 -0.19 -0.68
C THR A 596 28.39 -1.42 -1.58
N SER A 597 27.76 -2.45 -1.06
CA SER A 597 27.43 -3.66 -1.81
C SER A 597 25.97 -4.02 -1.57
N LEU A 598 25.23 -4.29 -2.64
CA LEU A 598 23.83 -4.70 -2.62
C LEU A 598 23.69 -6.06 -3.31
N PHE A 599 23.12 -7.01 -2.59
CA PHE A 599 22.61 -8.25 -3.16
C PHE A 599 21.09 -8.25 -3.05
N SER A 600 20.42 -8.53 -4.16
CA SER A 600 18.95 -8.62 -4.22
C SER A 600 18.52 -9.87 -4.96
N PHE A 601 17.52 -10.52 -4.41
CA PHE A 601 16.79 -11.62 -5.02
C PHE A 601 15.32 -11.28 -5.09
N ASN A 602 14.72 -11.44 -6.29
CA ASN A 602 13.29 -11.26 -6.49
C ASN A 602 12.72 -12.52 -7.12
N LYS A 603 11.57 -12.97 -6.65
CA LYS A 603 10.79 -14.04 -7.25
C LYS A 603 9.31 -13.65 -7.26
N GLN A 604 8.69 -13.81 -8.43
CA GLN A 604 7.26 -13.59 -8.63
C GLN A 604 6.65 -14.79 -9.34
N ASN A 605 5.44 -15.13 -8.94
CA ASN A 605 4.59 -16.10 -9.63
C ASN A 605 3.23 -15.48 -9.85
N THR A 606 2.75 -15.49 -11.08
CA THR A 606 1.41 -15.04 -11.44
C THR A 606 0.70 -16.20 -12.12
N ARG A 607 -0.46 -16.57 -11.62
CA ARG A 607 -1.32 -17.58 -12.22
C ARG A 607 -2.67 -16.97 -12.53
N ASP A 608 -2.99 -16.87 -13.82
CA ASP A 608 -4.28 -16.47 -14.33
C ASP A 608 -5.06 -17.70 -14.76
N THR A 609 -6.31 -17.79 -14.37
CA THR A 609 -7.22 -18.88 -14.73
C THR A 609 -8.53 -18.30 -15.24
N ASP A 610 -8.84 -18.57 -16.48
CA ASP A 610 -10.09 -18.22 -17.16
C ASP A 610 -10.95 -19.47 -17.31
N VAL A 611 -12.22 -19.38 -16.91
CA VAL A 611 -13.17 -20.49 -17.06
C VAL A 611 -14.47 -19.96 -17.65
N ALA A 612 -14.95 -20.66 -18.68
CA ALA A 612 -16.30 -20.48 -19.20
C ALA A 612 -16.99 -21.87 -19.22
N THR A 613 -18.13 -21.98 -18.55
CA THR A 613 -18.88 -23.24 -18.47
C THR A 613 -19.48 -23.65 -19.82
N SER A 614 -19.92 -24.91 -19.94
CA SER A 614 -20.45 -25.48 -21.18
C SER A 614 -21.68 -24.76 -21.74
N ASP A 615 -22.42 -24.08 -20.87
CA ASP A 615 -23.65 -23.35 -21.16
C ASP A 615 -23.45 -21.82 -21.16
N SER A 616 -22.19 -21.34 -21.04
CA SER A 616 -21.87 -19.93 -21.21
C SER A 616 -22.09 -19.45 -22.65
N TYR A 617 -22.33 -18.16 -22.82
CA TYR A 617 -22.44 -17.54 -24.16
C TYR A 617 -21.21 -17.80 -25.03
N PHE A 618 -20.02 -17.64 -24.45
CA PHE A 618 -18.75 -17.90 -25.13
C PHE A 618 -18.67 -19.29 -25.79
N VAL A 619 -19.17 -20.30 -25.08
CA VAL A 619 -19.18 -21.68 -25.58
C VAL A 619 -20.34 -21.90 -26.56
N ARG A 620 -21.54 -21.38 -26.26
CA ARG A 620 -22.70 -21.45 -27.17
C ARG A 620 -22.39 -20.85 -28.52
N GLN A 621 -21.86 -19.62 -28.55
CA GLN A 621 -21.47 -18.93 -29.79
C GLN A 621 -20.54 -19.79 -30.66
N ARG A 622 -19.57 -20.43 -30.04
CA ARG A 622 -18.60 -21.25 -30.78
C ARG A 622 -19.13 -22.61 -31.19
N LYS A 623 -20.08 -23.16 -30.43
CA LYS A 623 -20.78 -24.40 -30.81
C LYS A 623 -21.70 -24.17 -32.01
N GLU A 624 -22.36 -23.01 -32.09
CA GLU A 624 -23.26 -22.65 -33.18
C GLU A 624 -22.53 -22.17 -34.42
N ASN A 625 -21.27 -21.70 -34.28
CA ASN A 625 -20.42 -21.37 -35.42
C ASN A 625 -20.01 -22.64 -36.15
N VAL A 626 -20.58 -22.80 -37.31
CA VAL A 626 -20.29 -23.91 -38.21
C VAL A 626 -19.06 -23.54 -39.04
N TYR A 627 -17.98 -24.26 -38.88
CA TYR A 627 -16.80 -24.11 -39.71
C TYR A 627 -16.97 -24.92 -41.02
N GLN A 628 -16.89 -24.23 -42.17
CA GLN A 628 -16.81 -24.92 -43.46
C GLN A 628 -15.37 -25.38 -43.70
N LEU A 629 -15.13 -26.65 -43.56
CA LEU A 629 -13.88 -27.28 -43.95
C LEU A 629 -13.96 -27.57 -45.46
N ASP A 630 -13.19 -26.85 -46.27
CA ASP A 630 -12.86 -27.12 -47.69
C ASP A 630 -13.96 -27.82 -48.50
N GLY A 631 -15.11 -27.18 -48.66
CA GLY A 631 -16.15 -27.64 -49.60
C GLY A 631 -16.99 -28.83 -49.17
N TYR A 632 -16.78 -29.35 -47.98
CA TYR A 632 -17.58 -30.44 -47.38
C TYR A 632 -18.38 -30.00 -46.16
N TYR A 633 -19.42 -30.78 -45.81
CA TYR A 633 -20.46 -30.51 -44.82
C TYR A 633 -20.02 -29.73 -43.54
N PRO A 634 -20.91 -28.89 -43.01
CA PRO A 634 -20.62 -28.16 -41.80
C PRO A 634 -20.32 -29.10 -40.63
N VAL A 635 -19.12 -28.98 -40.06
CA VAL A 635 -18.69 -29.78 -38.92
C VAL A 635 -18.78 -28.95 -37.65
N TYR A 636 -19.62 -29.41 -36.69
CA TYR A 636 -19.62 -28.86 -35.33
C TYR A 636 -18.38 -29.39 -34.61
N ILE A 637 -17.39 -28.51 -34.46
CA ILE A 637 -16.07 -28.91 -33.96
C ILE A 637 -16.08 -28.97 -32.43
N TRP A 638 -16.89 -28.12 -31.76
CA TRP A 638 -17.00 -28.11 -30.32
C TRP A 638 -18.24 -28.92 -29.86
N LYS A 639 -18.00 -30.13 -29.41
CA LYS A 639 -19.11 -31.07 -29.08
C LYS A 639 -19.61 -30.91 -27.65
N ASP A 640 -18.69 -30.95 -26.66
CA ASP A 640 -19.07 -30.98 -25.22
C ASP A 640 -18.10 -30.16 -24.36
N GLY A 641 -18.57 -29.82 -23.16
CA GLY A 641 -17.78 -29.11 -22.15
C GLY A 641 -17.61 -27.61 -22.42
N GLY A 642 -16.94 -26.96 -21.53
CA GLY A 642 -16.64 -25.54 -21.52
C GLY A 642 -15.20 -25.24 -21.95
N TYR A 643 -14.72 -24.10 -21.50
CA TYR A 643 -13.39 -23.56 -21.77
C TYR A 643 -12.62 -23.36 -20.46
N ARG A 644 -11.33 -23.63 -20.49
CA ARG A 644 -10.40 -23.21 -19.46
C ARG A 644 -9.09 -22.75 -20.10
N GLY A 645 -8.66 -21.56 -19.71
CA GLY A 645 -7.33 -21.02 -20.02
C GLY A 645 -6.53 -20.83 -18.73
N ASP A 646 -5.34 -21.38 -18.66
CA ASP A 646 -4.39 -21.12 -17.59
C ASP A 646 -3.16 -20.43 -18.17
N ASN A 647 -2.72 -19.34 -17.53
CA ASN A 647 -1.46 -18.67 -17.83
C ASN A 647 -0.64 -18.60 -16.53
N ASP A 648 0.48 -19.30 -16.47
CA ASP A 648 1.38 -19.35 -15.32
C ASP A 648 2.71 -18.69 -15.69
N VAL A 649 3.00 -17.56 -15.05
CA VAL A 649 4.22 -16.77 -15.26
C VAL A 649 5.09 -16.84 -14.02
N ASN A 650 6.27 -17.43 -14.16
CA ASN A 650 7.29 -17.49 -13.13
C ASN A 650 8.46 -16.57 -13.50
N ALA A 651 8.63 -15.51 -12.76
CA ALA A 651 9.74 -14.57 -12.94
C ALA A 651 10.68 -14.60 -11.73
N SER A 652 11.98 -14.57 -11.99
CA SER A 652 12.99 -14.44 -10.95
C SER A 652 14.14 -13.58 -11.42
N SER A 653 14.70 -12.77 -10.54
CA SER A 653 15.90 -11.99 -10.84
C SER A 653 16.85 -11.93 -9.65
N ILE A 654 18.14 -11.84 -9.97
CA ILE A 654 19.21 -11.61 -9.00
C ILE A 654 19.98 -10.39 -9.45
N THR A 655 20.22 -9.48 -8.53
CA THR A 655 21.04 -8.28 -8.75
C THR A 655 22.15 -8.26 -7.73
N PHE A 656 23.38 -8.04 -8.20
CA PHE A 656 24.54 -7.81 -7.36
C PHE A 656 25.23 -6.54 -7.82
N ARG A 657 25.33 -5.55 -6.92
CA ARG A 657 25.89 -4.22 -7.19
C ARG A 657 26.97 -3.90 -6.19
N ASN A 658 28.09 -3.42 -6.66
CA ASN A 658 29.16 -2.85 -5.85
C ASN A 658 29.44 -1.41 -6.29
N GLN A 659 29.65 -0.54 -5.33
CA GLN A 659 29.80 0.89 -5.56
C GLN A 659 30.81 1.46 -4.58
N LEU A 660 31.67 2.34 -5.08
CA LEU A 660 32.62 3.14 -4.29
C LEU A 660 32.26 4.62 -4.46
N SER A 661 32.05 5.31 -3.37
CA SER A 661 31.71 6.74 -3.32
C SER A 661 32.79 7.50 -2.56
N TYR A 662 33.35 8.54 -3.17
CA TYR A 662 34.36 9.41 -2.58
C TYR A 662 33.89 10.85 -2.60
N MET A 663 33.74 11.49 -1.44
CA MET A 663 33.07 12.78 -1.25
C MET A 663 33.88 13.76 -0.43
N PRO A 664 35.11 14.13 -0.84
CA PRO A 664 35.95 15.05 -0.09
C PRO A 664 35.45 16.49 -0.16
N MET A 665 35.61 17.20 0.94
CA MET A 665 35.47 18.65 1.05
C MET A 665 36.87 19.30 1.16
N ILE A 666 37.23 20.12 0.21
CA ILE A 666 38.54 20.77 0.16
C ILE A 666 38.37 22.25 0.49
N LYS A 667 39.03 22.73 1.56
CA LYS A 667 39.01 24.11 2.04
C LYS A 667 37.61 24.70 2.25
N ASP A 668 36.64 23.89 2.58
CA ASP A 668 35.21 24.24 2.76
C ASP A 668 34.56 24.97 1.56
N ILE A 669 35.27 25.01 0.42
CA ILE A 669 34.85 25.70 -0.80
C ILE A 669 34.58 24.73 -1.94
N HIS A 670 35.39 23.68 -2.07
CA HIS A 670 35.34 22.74 -3.16
C HIS A 670 34.83 21.39 -2.65
N ARG A 671 33.66 20.98 -3.07
CA ARG A 671 33.14 19.64 -2.83
C ARG A 671 33.19 18.83 -4.12
N ILE A 672 33.76 17.67 -4.04
CA ILE A 672 33.83 16.70 -5.14
C ILE A 672 33.07 15.48 -4.73
N ASP A 673 32.12 15.03 -5.54
CA ASP A 673 31.32 13.81 -5.30
C ASP A 673 31.59 12.85 -6.46
N ILE A 674 32.40 11.82 -6.22
CA ILE A 674 32.72 10.77 -7.21
C ILE A 674 32.05 9.49 -6.79
N MET A 675 31.34 8.84 -7.70
CA MET A 675 30.80 7.52 -7.54
C MET A 675 31.15 6.67 -8.75
N ILE A 676 31.66 5.47 -8.52
CA ILE A 676 31.87 4.45 -9.55
C ILE A 676 31.28 3.11 -9.06
N GLY A 677 30.74 2.34 -9.96
CA GLY A 677 30.16 1.06 -9.59
C GLY A 677 30.02 0.07 -10.74
N ALA A 678 29.77 -1.16 -10.35
CA ALA A 678 29.46 -2.26 -11.25
C ALA A 678 28.21 -3.00 -10.75
N GLU A 679 27.38 -3.43 -11.68
CA GLU A 679 26.16 -4.17 -11.42
C GLU A 679 26.08 -5.38 -12.33
N ILE A 680 25.77 -6.52 -11.75
CA ILE A 680 25.44 -7.75 -12.48
C ILE A 680 23.98 -8.03 -12.18
N ARG A 681 23.18 -8.23 -13.22
CA ARG A 681 21.78 -8.61 -13.11
C ARG A 681 21.48 -9.80 -14.01
N THR A 682 20.79 -10.77 -13.45
CA THR A 682 20.23 -11.89 -14.22
C THR A 682 18.73 -11.94 -13.99
N SER A 683 17.98 -12.19 -15.04
CA SER A 683 16.55 -12.46 -14.92
C SER A 683 16.15 -13.66 -15.76
N LYS A 684 15.19 -14.39 -15.25
CA LYS A 684 14.56 -15.55 -15.90
C LYS A 684 13.06 -15.39 -15.81
N ARG A 685 12.38 -15.51 -16.94
CA ARG A 685 10.91 -15.53 -17.04
C ARG A 685 10.49 -16.78 -17.79
N GLU A 686 9.64 -17.55 -17.17
CA GLU A 686 8.98 -18.72 -17.73
C GLU A 686 7.50 -18.43 -17.81
N GLU A 687 6.92 -18.53 -18.98
CA GLU A 687 5.49 -18.35 -19.20
C GLU A 687 4.93 -19.64 -19.80
N LEU A 688 3.96 -20.21 -19.13
CA LEU A 688 3.25 -21.39 -19.56
C LEU A 688 1.79 -21.04 -19.79
N LYS A 689 1.35 -21.11 -21.06
CA LYS A 689 -0.05 -20.96 -21.44
C LYS A 689 -0.63 -22.31 -21.79
N ASN A 690 -1.75 -22.62 -21.17
CA ASN A 690 -2.51 -23.84 -21.44
C ASN A 690 -3.96 -23.47 -21.74
N THR A 691 -4.48 -23.94 -22.87
CA THR A 691 -5.85 -23.71 -23.30
C THR A 691 -6.58 -25.02 -23.49
N VAL A 692 -7.66 -25.22 -22.78
CA VAL A 692 -8.42 -26.44 -22.75
C VAL A 692 -9.86 -26.17 -23.22
N TYR A 693 -10.24 -26.84 -24.29
CA TYR A 693 -11.61 -26.93 -24.78
C TYR A 693 -12.22 -28.27 -24.37
N GLY A 694 -13.49 -28.27 -23.99
CA GLY A 694 -14.13 -29.48 -23.45
C GLY A 694 -13.95 -29.67 -21.95
N TYR A 695 -13.68 -28.59 -21.23
CA TYR A 695 -13.53 -28.58 -19.78
C TYR A 695 -14.90 -28.64 -19.07
N THR A 696 -15.04 -29.54 -18.12
CA THR A 696 -16.29 -29.73 -17.37
C THR A 696 -16.04 -29.49 -15.88
N HIS A 697 -16.39 -28.30 -15.42
CA HIS A 697 -16.20 -27.85 -14.02
C HIS A 697 -17.07 -28.68 -13.06
N GLU A 698 -18.32 -28.89 -13.41
CA GLU A 698 -19.33 -29.57 -12.55
C GLU A 698 -19.03 -31.06 -12.35
N ARG A 699 -18.25 -31.67 -13.23
CA ARG A 699 -17.89 -33.11 -13.20
C ARG A 699 -16.49 -33.35 -12.59
N GLY A 700 -16.06 -32.52 -11.64
CA GLY A 700 -14.79 -32.72 -10.98
C GLY A 700 -13.59 -32.26 -11.81
N HIS A 701 -13.74 -31.19 -12.57
CA HIS A 701 -12.68 -30.58 -13.39
C HIS A 701 -12.12 -31.50 -14.50
N GLN A 702 -12.98 -32.34 -15.07
CA GLN A 702 -12.61 -33.23 -16.15
C GLN A 702 -12.44 -32.47 -17.46
N MET A 703 -11.61 -33.01 -18.34
CA MET A 703 -11.37 -32.49 -19.68
C MET A 703 -11.69 -33.59 -20.70
N VAL A 704 -12.47 -33.23 -21.70
CA VAL A 704 -12.66 -34.04 -22.90
C VAL A 704 -12.00 -33.28 -24.07
N PRO A 705 -10.81 -33.68 -24.52
CA PRO A 705 -10.10 -32.94 -25.54
C PRO A 705 -10.89 -32.84 -26.85
N GLN A 706 -11.00 -31.64 -27.39
CA GLN A 706 -11.68 -31.36 -28.66
C GLN A 706 -10.59 -31.21 -29.76
N TRP A 707 -10.00 -32.31 -30.20
CA TRP A 707 -8.84 -32.30 -31.11
C TRP A 707 -9.13 -31.60 -32.44
N ASP A 708 -10.34 -31.76 -32.98
CA ASP A 708 -10.71 -31.11 -34.23
C ASP A 708 -10.80 -29.59 -34.08
N LEU A 709 -11.30 -29.11 -32.97
CA LEU A 709 -11.32 -27.68 -32.66
C LEU A 709 -9.92 -27.10 -32.47
N ILE A 710 -9.04 -27.82 -31.78
CA ILE A 710 -7.64 -27.41 -31.56
C ILE A 710 -6.90 -27.26 -32.88
N LYS A 711 -7.05 -28.24 -33.78
CA LYS A 711 -6.47 -28.18 -35.12
C LYS A 711 -7.01 -27.01 -35.95
N HIS A 712 -8.29 -26.71 -35.81
CA HIS A 712 -8.93 -25.69 -36.63
C HIS A 712 -8.66 -24.27 -36.14
N VAL A 713 -8.67 -24.05 -34.82
CA VAL A 713 -8.39 -22.73 -34.20
C VAL A 713 -6.93 -22.33 -34.42
N GLY A 714 -6.03 -23.30 -34.69
CA GLY A 714 -4.61 -23.02 -34.92
C GLY A 714 -3.87 -22.45 -33.71
N THR A 715 -4.57 -22.28 -32.57
CA THR A 715 -3.99 -21.81 -31.34
C THR A 715 -3.40 -23.00 -30.59
N PRO A 716 -2.12 -22.95 -30.22
CA PRO A 716 -1.52 -24.04 -29.45
C PRO A 716 -2.27 -24.22 -28.13
N TYR A 717 -2.68 -25.43 -27.82
CA TYR A 717 -3.27 -25.77 -26.50
C TYR A 717 -2.22 -25.72 -25.38
N TRP A 718 -0.96 -25.73 -25.76
CA TRP A 718 0.20 -25.62 -24.89
C TRP A 718 1.22 -24.67 -25.53
N ASN A 719 1.66 -23.65 -24.80
CA ASN A 719 2.72 -22.77 -25.25
C ASN A 719 3.62 -22.45 -24.05
N GLU A 720 4.92 -22.69 -24.22
CA GLU A 720 5.93 -22.38 -23.24
C GLU A 720 6.90 -21.36 -23.82
N ASN A 721 7.12 -20.28 -23.10
CA ASN A 721 8.08 -19.25 -23.45
C ASN A 721 9.09 -19.09 -22.31
N LEU A 722 10.36 -19.14 -22.64
CA LEU A 722 11.47 -18.98 -21.69
C LEU A 722 12.38 -17.85 -22.14
N ASP A 723 12.35 -16.76 -21.39
CA ASP A 723 13.25 -15.63 -21.58
C ASP A 723 14.30 -15.60 -20.46
N ARG A 724 15.56 -15.48 -20.85
CA ARG A 724 16.69 -15.31 -19.93
C ARG A 724 17.52 -14.12 -20.37
N THR A 725 17.79 -13.23 -19.44
CA THR A 725 18.66 -12.09 -19.68
C THR A 725 19.77 -12.06 -18.63
N ALA A 726 20.97 -11.70 -19.05
CA ALA A 726 22.08 -11.41 -18.17
C ALA A 726 22.71 -10.09 -18.62
N ALA A 727 22.89 -9.17 -17.69
CA ALA A 727 23.47 -7.87 -17.96
C ALA A 727 24.60 -7.59 -16.98
N VAL A 728 25.67 -7.00 -17.50
CA VAL A 728 26.78 -6.45 -16.73
C VAL A 728 26.86 -4.96 -17.07
N SER A 729 26.86 -4.14 -16.06
CA SER A 729 26.85 -2.69 -16.22
C SER A 729 27.95 -2.05 -15.41
N TYR A 730 28.61 -1.05 -15.98
CA TYR A 730 29.51 -0.17 -15.28
C TYR A 730 28.93 1.24 -15.31
N PHE A 731 28.96 1.92 -14.19
CA PHE A 731 28.38 3.26 -14.07
C PHE A 731 29.26 4.15 -13.21
N GLY A 732 29.15 5.46 -13.45
CA GLY A 732 29.82 6.47 -12.67
C GLY A 732 29.09 7.77 -12.67
N ALA A 733 29.29 8.54 -11.61
CA ALA A 733 28.78 9.88 -11.44
C ALA A 733 29.91 10.76 -10.90
N LEU A 734 30.05 11.96 -11.45
CA LEU A 734 30.97 13.01 -10.99
C LEU A 734 30.16 14.26 -10.71
N GLY A 735 30.18 14.71 -9.48
CA GLY A 735 29.63 16.00 -9.05
C GLY A 735 30.76 16.93 -8.58
N TYR A 736 30.67 18.18 -8.95
CA TYR A 736 31.54 19.23 -8.42
C TYR A 736 30.71 20.41 -7.97
N THR A 737 30.84 20.81 -6.71
CA THR A 737 30.11 21.95 -6.15
C THR A 737 31.12 22.98 -5.64
N LEU A 738 31.05 24.19 -6.17
CA LEU A 738 31.88 25.35 -5.78
C LEU A 738 31.10 26.26 -4.84
N MET A 739 31.68 26.57 -3.66
CA MET A 739 31.13 27.49 -2.66
C MET A 739 29.68 27.18 -2.24
N ASN A 740 29.25 25.91 -2.32
CA ASN A 740 27.86 25.47 -2.12
C ASN A 740 26.83 26.22 -2.99
N ARG A 741 27.23 26.80 -4.13
CA ARG A 741 26.39 27.61 -5.02
C ARG A 741 26.34 27.08 -6.46
N TYR A 742 27.45 26.64 -6.99
CA TYR A 742 27.55 26.22 -8.40
C TYR A 742 27.86 24.75 -8.46
N THR A 743 26.92 23.97 -8.97
CA THR A 743 27.05 22.49 -9.09
C THR A 743 27.03 22.06 -10.55
N ILE A 744 28.01 21.26 -10.94
CA ILE A 744 28.05 20.55 -12.22
C ILE A 744 28.05 19.07 -11.92
N SER A 745 27.23 18.28 -12.65
CA SER A 745 27.21 16.84 -12.53
C SER A 745 27.27 16.16 -13.90
N VAL A 746 28.00 15.03 -13.96
CA VAL A 746 28.12 14.19 -15.13
C VAL A 746 27.84 12.74 -14.71
N ASN A 747 26.91 12.09 -15.39
CA ASN A 747 26.58 10.69 -15.17
C ASN A 747 26.85 9.90 -16.43
N ALA A 748 27.46 8.72 -16.30
CA ALA A 748 27.74 7.81 -17.39
C ALA A 748 27.43 6.36 -16.98
N ARG A 749 26.88 5.60 -17.91
CA ARG A 749 26.66 4.15 -17.74
C ARG A 749 26.90 3.44 -19.07
N THR A 750 27.46 2.25 -18.98
CA THR A 750 27.58 1.32 -20.09
C THR A 750 26.99 -0.02 -19.69
N ASP A 751 26.17 -0.59 -20.56
CA ASP A 751 25.50 -1.86 -20.33
C ASP A 751 25.91 -2.86 -21.42
N GLY A 752 26.39 -4.02 -20.99
CA GLY A 752 26.54 -5.20 -21.83
C GLY A 752 25.47 -6.23 -21.50
N SER A 753 24.67 -6.66 -22.45
CA SER A 753 23.64 -7.66 -22.19
C SER A 753 23.72 -8.84 -23.13
N LYS A 754 23.42 -10.03 -22.58
CA LYS A 754 23.23 -11.26 -23.33
C LYS A 754 21.77 -11.71 -23.16
N ILE A 755 21.04 -11.79 -24.26
CA ILE A 755 19.65 -12.25 -24.30
C ILE A 755 19.66 -13.66 -24.90
N GLY A 756 19.10 -14.63 -24.20
CA GLY A 756 18.84 -15.97 -24.68
C GLY A 756 17.35 -16.23 -24.73
N ARG A 757 16.78 -16.42 -25.91
CA ARG A 757 15.43 -16.97 -26.12
C ARG A 757 15.54 -18.43 -26.47
N ALA A 758 14.89 -19.29 -25.71
CA ALA A 758 14.60 -20.65 -26.12
C ALA A 758 13.09 -20.74 -26.34
N SER A 759 12.64 -20.62 -27.58
CA SER A 759 11.30 -21.05 -27.96
C SER A 759 11.38 -22.51 -28.34
N CYS A 760 10.81 -23.40 -27.54
CA CYS A 760 10.46 -24.73 -28.01
C CYS A 760 9.27 -24.60 -28.97
N ARG A 761 9.56 -24.32 -30.26
CA ARG A 761 8.63 -24.70 -31.33
C ARG A 761 8.83 -26.16 -31.55
N GLU A 762 7.97 -27.00 -31.04
CA GLU A 762 7.84 -28.34 -31.55
C GLU A 762 7.52 -28.24 -33.06
N ARG A 763 8.43 -28.73 -33.88
CA ARG A 763 8.09 -29.11 -35.25
C ARG A 763 7.30 -30.41 -35.14
N VAL A 764 6.01 -30.32 -35.32
CA VAL A 764 5.20 -31.49 -35.71
C VAL A 764 5.31 -31.66 -37.19
#